data_ce84bf459cae73b96a96483c92a10c31
#
_entry.id   ce84bf459cae73b96a96483c92a10c31
#
_cell.length_a   1.000
_cell.length_b   1.000
_cell.length_c   1.000
_cell.angle_alpha   90.00
_cell.angle_beta   90.00
_cell.angle_gamma   90.00
#
_symmetry.space_group_name_H-M   'P 1'
#
loop_
_entity.id
_entity.type
_entity.pdbx_description
1 polymer ?
#
loop_
_entity_poly.entity_id
_entity_poly.type
_entity_poly.pdbx_seq_one_letter_code
_entity_poly.pdbx_strand_id
1 'polypeptide(L)'
;VSLISTSIKFPVTVIVGVFIAVMGGIIALEKVPVQLTPEVERPLITVTTNWTGASPEEVEKEIVQKQEEYLKSVEGLLEMRSECHDGRGVITLEFPVGTDLTGATVRVTNKLNEVPFYPDNADQPIISSTSGIEGAIAWFVIKADSAGVYVPQQQDLIEDMVKPRLERVPGVSSINVFGGLDRELHVTVDPNLMASSGITYQQLGSVLDLQNRDISAGDFGEGKRKYVVRTMSRFDNVDDVKNTVITVKNGVPIYVRDVADVSLGFQKATALVRQAGVPAIAFNAQRQVGANVIKVIDGLMAQVDIINKEVMEPRGMHIENVYRETVYINSAIDLVLSNIYLGGFLAILALFIFLRSISSILVIALSIPISIITTFLAMALFGRTVNVISLAGMAFAVGMVVDSSIVVLENIYRHMQMGKTRWQAAVDATSEVWGALLASTVTTIAVFLPIMFIREQAGQLFQDISIAICSAIAVSLIVSITVIPTLSARILKVSSKIHGTHEDSGWLNRFSNRVAQFVDYINANGTRRLGTILGIVIVTMGLSYYLLPSAEYLPNGNRNLVIGFMLPPPGYNLDEMVKTGKVIEDQMRPLWTAKGESADTLPGGGINNFFLVALPNQMFMGMEARDASRASELVPAANKALFTIPGAIGFANQTSLFGRGFAGTRSVRIDVTGPELPEILNIAGQIFGQIRTVLPGANARPIPGLDLGNPEVRVYPDRVRAADVGFSATDIGQAVNDMVDGSKVSNYFLNGREIDLVVKASDQWTQHTQDIAQLPLATKSGRVITVGDVANVVQQQGPVQINHVEKQRVVSIETVLPDEIPLEAAMQRIQSDIVGPLHQKGLIGGLYDVHLSGTADDLTKLKADMISDFHLAIILTYLLLAALFQSFTYPLVVMLTVPLATFGGVLGLDIVRIFDHAQQLDVLTML
;
A
#
# COMPACT_ATOMS: atom_id res chain seq x y z
N VAL A 1 38.78 -31.39 22.49
CA VAL A 1 37.93 -30.97 23.62
C VAL A 1 36.62 -30.55 23.03
N SER A 2 35.52 -31.28 23.29
CA SER A 2 34.22 -30.92 22.70
C SER A 2 33.68 -29.61 23.31
N LEU A 3 32.97 -28.82 22.54
CA LEU A 3 32.34 -27.58 23.00
C LEU A 3 31.47 -27.83 24.23
N ILE A 4 30.81 -29.01 24.28
CA ILE A 4 29.95 -29.48 25.36
C ILE A 4 30.72 -29.63 26.65
N SER A 5 31.85 -30.37 26.64
CA SER A 5 32.65 -30.56 27.83
C SER A 5 33.28 -29.25 28.33
N THR A 6 33.64 -28.36 27.44
CA THR A 6 34.18 -27.04 27.77
C THR A 6 33.12 -26.16 28.43
N SER A 7 31.88 -26.16 27.93
CA SER A 7 30.78 -25.35 28.50
C SER A 7 30.47 -25.78 29.94
N ILE A 8 30.41 -27.06 30.19
CA ILE A 8 30.13 -27.59 31.54
C ILE A 8 31.31 -27.33 32.50
N LYS A 9 32.57 -27.37 32.01
CA LYS A 9 33.77 -27.08 32.78
C LYS A 9 33.89 -25.60 33.16
N PHE A 10 33.50 -24.68 32.26
CA PHE A 10 33.58 -23.23 32.46
C PHE A 10 32.21 -22.57 32.50
N PRO A 11 31.36 -22.83 33.48
CA PRO A 11 29.97 -22.34 33.52
C PRO A 11 29.89 -20.84 33.62
N VAL A 12 30.84 -20.17 34.24
CA VAL A 12 30.86 -18.69 34.31
C VAL A 12 30.99 -18.09 32.92
N THR A 13 31.84 -18.70 32.06
CA THR A 13 31.98 -18.25 30.65
C THR A 13 30.68 -18.39 29.88
N VAL A 14 29.95 -19.49 30.10
CA VAL A 14 28.63 -19.68 29.46
C VAL A 14 27.63 -18.65 29.95
N ILE A 15 27.55 -18.41 31.25
CA ILE A 15 26.65 -17.41 31.85
C ILE A 15 26.98 -16.01 31.33
N VAL A 16 28.26 -15.63 31.31
CA VAL A 16 28.69 -14.33 30.74
C VAL A 16 28.33 -14.23 29.25
N GLY A 17 28.56 -15.30 28.48
CA GLY A 17 28.15 -15.34 27.06
C GLY A 17 26.66 -15.13 26.87
N VAL A 18 25.83 -15.78 27.70
CA VAL A 18 24.37 -15.58 27.72
C VAL A 18 24.00 -14.12 28.04
N PHE A 19 24.64 -13.56 29.09
CA PHE A 19 24.37 -12.14 29.43
C PHE A 19 24.74 -11.19 28.30
N ILE A 20 25.88 -11.41 27.66
CA ILE A 20 26.29 -10.60 26.48
C ILE A 20 25.27 -10.74 25.34
N ALA A 21 24.83 -11.96 25.03
CA ALA A 21 23.86 -12.22 23.96
C ALA A 21 22.49 -11.59 24.28
N VAL A 22 22.00 -11.73 25.49
CA VAL A 22 20.73 -11.12 25.94
C VAL A 22 20.83 -9.61 25.99
N MET A 23 21.92 -9.06 26.52
CA MET A 23 22.14 -7.60 26.50
C MET A 23 22.23 -7.06 25.07
N GLY A 24 22.95 -7.75 24.18
CA GLY A 24 22.99 -7.43 22.76
C GLY A 24 21.61 -7.49 22.11
N GLY A 25 20.79 -8.49 22.47
CA GLY A 25 19.41 -8.61 21.99
C GLY A 25 18.50 -7.47 22.46
N ILE A 26 18.64 -7.03 23.72
CA ILE A 26 17.88 -5.89 24.25
C ILE A 26 18.30 -4.59 23.54
N ILE A 27 19.61 -4.35 23.38
CA ILE A 27 20.11 -3.19 22.63
C ILE A 27 19.64 -3.23 21.17
N ALA A 28 19.61 -4.39 20.54
CA ALA A 28 19.10 -4.58 19.21
C ALA A 28 17.61 -4.21 19.13
N LEU A 29 16.80 -4.68 20.08
CA LEU A 29 15.37 -4.37 20.14
C LEU A 29 15.09 -2.85 20.24
N GLU A 30 15.93 -2.10 20.97
CA GLU A 30 15.80 -0.64 21.05
C GLU A 30 16.23 0.10 19.78
N LYS A 31 17.19 -0.47 19.01
CA LYS A 31 17.78 0.17 17.83
C LYS A 31 17.14 -0.26 16.52
N VAL A 32 16.62 -1.47 16.44
CA VAL A 32 15.99 -1.98 15.22
C VAL A 32 14.71 -1.18 14.93
N PRO A 33 14.51 -0.70 13.69
CA PRO A 33 13.29 -0.01 13.31
C PRO A 33 12.06 -0.90 13.54
N VAL A 34 11.03 -0.32 14.17
CA VAL A 34 9.73 -0.97 14.35
C VAL A 34 8.76 -0.38 13.33
N GLN A 35 8.07 -1.24 12.59
CA GLN A 35 7.13 -0.85 11.54
C GLN A 35 5.98 -1.86 11.44
N LEU A 36 4.92 -1.51 10.71
CA LEU A 36 3.74 -2.38 10.60
C LEU A 36 4.05 -3.61 9.72
N THR A 37 4.51 -3.36 8.50
CA THR A 37 4.88 -4.41 7.53
C THR A 37 6.35 -4.27 7.15
N PRO A 38 7.02 -5.34 6.69
CA PRO A 38 8.35 -5.25 6.12
C PRO A 38 8.41 -4.24 4.97
N GLU A 39 9.58 -3.64 4.76
CA GLU A 39 9.82 -2.85 3.56
C GLU A 39 9.82 -3.79 2.35
N VAL A 40 8.86 -3.57 1.47
CA VAL A 40 8.77 -4.27 0.18
C VAL A 40 9.30 -3.33 -0.88
N GLU A 41 10.40 -3.69 -1.49
CA GLU A 41 10.94 -2.94 -2.62
C GLU A 41 10.05 -3.15 -3.85
N ARG A 42 9.53 -2.06 -4.35
CA ARG A 42 8.88 -1.99 -5.66
C ARG A 42 9.41 -0.75 -6.37
N PRO A 43 10.48 -0.89 -7.13
CA PRO A 43 11.07 0.24 -7.81
C PRO A 43 10.13 0.79 -8.87
N LEU A 44 9.53 1.95 -8.60
CA LEU A 44 8.62 2.64 -9.50
C LEU A 44 9.20 4.00 -9.86
N ILE A 45 9.10 4.37 -11.14
CA ILE A 45 9.37 5.73 -11.60
C ILE A 45 8.09 6.24 -12.25
N THR A 46 7.58 7.36 -11.73
CA THR A 46 6.39 8.01 -12.25
C THR A 46 6.78 9.29 -12.96
N VAL A 47 6.33 9.42 -14.19
CA VAL A 47 6.48 10.62 -15.03
C VAL A 47 5.14 11.29 -15.11
N THR A 48 5.03 12.53 -14.63
CA THR A 48 3.80 13.33 -14.67
C THR A 48 4.03 14.54 -15.56
N THR A 49 3.16 14.75 -16.53
CA THR A 49 3.19 15.89 -17.44
C THR A 49 1.83 16.58 -17.38
N ASN A 50 1.79 17.83 -16.94
CA ASN A 50 0.57 18.61 -16.89
C ASN A 50 0.42 19.41 -18.20
N TRP A 51 -0.82 19.48 -18.68
CA TRP A 51 -1.20 20.26 -19.83
C TRP A 51 -2.63 20.80 -19.63
N THR A 52 -2.73 21.86 -18.85
CA THR A 52 -4.02 22.43 -18.42
C THR A 52 -4.94 22.72 -19.63
N GLY A 53 -6.20 22.31 -19.51
CA GLY A 53 -7.23 22.51 -20.53
C GLY A 53 -7.24 21.46 -21.66
N ALA A 54 -6.30 20.52 -21.70
CA ALA A 54 -6.30 19.45 -22.70
C ALA A 54 -7.22 18.30 -22.30
N SER A 55 -7.95 17.76 -23.26
CA SER A 55 -8.76 16.55 -23.08
C SER A 55 -7.91 15.28 -22.93
N PRO A 56 -8.45 14.18 -22.38
CA PRO A 56 -7.72 12.92 -22.28
C PRO A 56 -7.21 12.39 -23.63
N GLU A 57 -7.95 12.60 -24.72
CA GLU A 57 -7.53 12.20 -26.07
C GLU A 57 -6.33 13.02 -26.58
N GLU A 58 -6.29 14.31 -26.27
CA GLU A 58 -5.17 15.17 -26.64
C GLU A 58 -3.94 14.83 -25.82
N VAL A 59 -4.08 14.64 -24.49
CA VAL A 59 -3.01 14.21 -23.59
C VAL A 59 -2.46 12.85 -24.03
N GLU A 60 -3.32 11.89 -24.38
CA GLU A 60 -2.93 10.59 -24.94
C GLU A 60 -2.02 10.77 -26.15
N LYS A 61 -2.50 11.50 -27.17
CA LYS A 61 -1.87 11.57 -28.47
C LYS A 61 -0.62 12.45 -28.49
N GLU A 62 -0.68 13.61 -27.87
CA GLU A 62 0.38 14.64 -27.98
C GLU A 62 1.45 14.52 -26.90
N ILE A 63 1.17 13.84 -25.76
CA ILE A 63 2.10 13.68 -24.65
C ILE A 63 2.41 12.20 -24.41
N VAL A 64 1.41 11.42 -23.98
CA VAL A 64 1.63 10.07 -23.44
C VAL A 64 2.16 9.12 -24.50
N GLN A 65 1.54 9.02 -25.67
CA GLN A 65 2.02 8.13 -26.74
C GLN A 65 3.44 8.47 -27.19
N LYS A 66 3.79 9.78 -27.24
CA LYS A 66 5.14 10.21 -27.59
C LYS A 66 6.15 9.78 -26.51
N GLN A 67 5.82 9.95 -25.25
CA GLN A 67 6.68 9.53 -24.14
C GLN A 67 6.83 8.01 -24.06
N GLU A 68 5.74 7.25 -24.21
CA GLU A 68 5.75 5.79 -24.23
C GLU A 68 6.66 5.19 -25.31
N GLU A 69 6.73 5.85 -26.50
CA GLU A 69 7.59 5.38 -27.60
C GLU A 69 9.06 5.34 -27.20
N TYR A 70 9.53 6.34 -26.47
CA TYR A 70 10.89 6.43 -26.00
C TYR A 70 11.12 5.63 -24.72
N LEU A 71 10.18 5.69 -23.76
CA LEU A 71 10.29 5.04 -22.46
C LEU A 71 10.27 3.51 -22.54
N LYS A 72 9.59 2.92 -23.54
CA LYS A 72 9.59 1.46 -23.74
C LYS A 72 10.98 0.89 -23.97
N SER A 73 11.92 1.70 -24.45
CA SER A 73 13.30 1.28 -24.69
C SER A 73 14.20 1.38 -23.45
N VAL A 74 13.68 1.75 -22.29
CA VAL A 74 14.44 1.84 -21.05
C VAL A 74 14.84 0.44 -20.59
N GLU A 75 16.12 0.22 -20.39
CA GLU A 75 16.68 -1.06 -19.98
C GLU A 75 16.19 -1.46 -18.57
N GLY A 76 15.74 -2.70 -18.44
CA GLY A 76 15.28 -3.27 -17.19
C GLY A 76 13.81 -2.94 -16.85
N LEU A 77 13.03 -2.36 -17.76
CA LEU A 77 11.60 -2.12 -17.55
C LEU A 77 10.84 -3.44 -17.51
N LEU A 78 10.00 -3.62 -16.48
CA LEU A 78 9.10 -4.77 -16.34
C LEU A 78 7.73 -4.47 -16.93
N GLU A 79 7.13 -3.35 -16.55
CA GLU A 79 5.79 -2.96 -16.96
C GLU A 79 5.70 -1.43 -17.09
N MET A 80 4.96 -0.99 -18.08
CA MET A 80 4.62 0.42 -18.28
C MET A 80 3.10 0.59 -18.32
N ARG A 81 2.58 1.42 -17.41
CA ARG A 81 1.17 1.81 -17.33
C ARG A 81 1.05 3.32 -17.50
N SER A 82 0.06 3.75 -18.26
CA SER A 82 -0.17 5.17 -18.46
C SER A 82 -1.64 5.52 -18.21
N GLU A 83 -1.86 6.74 -17.71
CA GLU A 83 -3.17 7.31 -17.43
C GLU A 83 -3.24 8.70 -18.05
N CYS A 84 -4.21 8.90 -18.93
CA CYS A 84 -4.49 10.19 -19.57
C CYS A 84 -5.76 10.77 -18.97
N HIS A 85 -5.60 11.81 -18.16
CA HIS A 85 -6.68 12.57 -17.52
C HIS A 85 -6.88 13.90 -18.23
N ASP A 86 -7.97 14.60 -17.89
CA ASP A 86 -8.11 16.01 -18.24
C ASP A 86 -6.91 16.80 -17.70
N GLY A 87 -6.19 17.46 -18.58
CA GLY A 87 -5.06 18.30 -18.24
C GLY A 87 -3.80 17.60 -17.72
N ARG A 88 -3.72 16.27 -17.70
CA ARG A 88 -2.56 15.57 -17.12
C ARG A 88 -2.33 14.19 -17.70
N GLY A 89 -1.08 13.89 -18.07
CA GLY A 89 -0.61 12.55 -18.38
C GLY A 89 0.28 12.00 -17.25
N VAL A 90 0.07 10.74 -16.88
CA VAL A 90 0.88 10.04 -15.87
C VAL A 90 1.37 8.72 -16.46
N ILE A 91 2.68 8.47 -16.45
CA ILE A 91 3.27 7.21 -16.86
C ILE A 91 4.01 6.60 -15.68
N THR A 92 3.65 5.38 -15.31
CA THR A 92 4.29 4.61 -14.24
C THR A 92 5.10 3.49 -14.87
N LEU A 93 6.39 3.47 -14.55
CA LEU A 93 7.37 2.48 -15.00
C LEU A 93 7.75 1.61 -13.81
N GLU A 94 7.54 0.31 -13.91
CA GLU A 94 7.88 -0.67 -12.89
C GLU A 94 9.17 -1.40 -13.27
N PHE A 95 10.10 -1.52 -12.30
CA PHE A 95 11.38 -2.20 -12.46
C PHE A 95 11.52 -3.40 -11.52
N PRO A 96 12.42 -4.35 -11.82
CA PRO A 96 12.69 -5.49 -10.94
C PRO A 96 13.20 -5.05 -9.57
N VAL A 97 12.89 -5.86 -8.55
CA VAL A 97 13.42 -5.71 -7.20
C VAL A 97 14.96 -5.69 -7.22
N GLY A 98 15.55 -4.76 -6.46
CA GLY A 98 17.00 -4.55 -6.42
C GLY A 98 17.56 -3.71 -7.57
N THR A 99 16.70 -3.08 -8.39
CA THR A 99 17.14 -2.12 -9.42
C THR A 99 17.68 -0.86 -8.77
N ASP A 100 18.85 -0.40 -9.24
CA ASP A 100 19.35 0.94 -8.89
C ASP A 100 18.41 2.02 -9.46
N LEU A 101 17.54 2.54 -8.59
CA LEU A 101 16.58 3.58 -8.96
C LEU A 101 17.25 4.87 -9.44
N THR A 102 18.40 5.22 -8.87
CA THR A 102 19.12 6.43 -9.30
C THR A 102 19.58 6.28 -10.75
N GLY A 103 20.21 5.16 -11.10
CA GLY A 103 20.57 4.84 -12.46
C GLY A 103 19.37 4.72 -13.40
N ALA A 104 18.28 4.10 -12.95
CA ALA A 104 17.04 3.99 -13.72
C ALA A 104 16.41 5.37 -13.97
N THR A 105 16.35 6.26 -12.96
CA THR A 105 15.85 7.63 -13.11
C THR A 105 16.65 8.42 -14.14
N VAL A 106 17.98 8.28 -14.14
CA VAL A 106 18.84 8.91 -15.15
C VAL A 106 18.52 8.38 -16.55
N ARG A 107 18.34 7.06 -16.71
CA ARG A 107 17.97 6.48 -18.02
C ARG A 107 16.60 6.99 -18.50
N VAL A 108 15.60 7.04 -17.61
CA VAL A 108 14.26 7.59 -17.89
C VAL A 108 14.37 9.06 -18.29
N THR A 109 15.11 9.87 -17.54
CA THR A 109 15.32 11.30 -17.84
C THR A 109 15.94 11.50 -19.21
N ASN A 110 16.99 10.71 -19.55
CA ASN A 110 17.62 10.80 -20.85
C ASN A 110 16.64 10.44 -21.98
N LYS A 111 15.80 9.42 -21.78
CA LYS A 111 14.80 9.03 -22.77
C LYS A 111 13.69 10.08 -22.95
N LEU A 112 13.27 10.74 -21.89
CA LEU A 112 12.32 11.84 -21.96
C LEU A 112 12.89 13.06 -22.70
N ASN A 113 14.17 13.33 -22.54
CA ASN A 113 14.86 14.41 -23.26
C ASN A 113 15.03 14.11 -24.77
N GLU A 114 14.87 12.85 -25.20
CA GLU A 114 14.86 12.48 -26.62
C GLU A 114 13.50 12.78 -27.28
N VAL A 115 12.43 13.03 -26.50
CA VAL A 115 11.10 13.37 -27.04
C VAL A 115 11.16 14.71 -27.79
N PRO A 116 10.87 14.73 -29.09
CA PRO A 116 11.27 15.87 -29.94
C PRO A 116 10.43 17.13 -29.74
N PHE A 117 9.20 16.99 -29.26
CA PHE A 117 8.27 18.12 -29.17
C PHE A 117 7.15 17.88 -28.13
N TYR A 118 6.95 18.84 -27.27
CA TYR A 118 5.78 19.00 -26.41
C TYR A 118 4.96 20.22 -26.86
N PRO A 119 3.64 20.25 -26.63
CA PRO A 119 2.85 21.45 -26.83
C PRO A 119 3.40 22.64 -26.04
N ASP A 120 3.35 23.86 -26.63
CA ASP A 120 3.96 25.07 -26.05
C ASP A 120 3.44 25.42 -24.65
N ASN A 121 2.21 25.03 -24.33
CA ASN A 121 1.55 25.27 -23.04
C ASN A 121 1.54 24.03 -22.13
N ALA A 122 2.26 22.98 -22.47
CA ALA A 122 2.45 21.82 -21.57
C ALA A 122 3.66 22.07 -20.66
N ASP A 123 3.51 21.65 -19.39
CA ASP A 123 4.61 21.73 -18.44
C ASP A 123 5.71 20.71 -18.77
N GLN A 124 6.91 20.97 -18.27
CA GLN A 124 8.00 19.98 -18.33
C GLN A 124 7.63 18.72 -17.52
N PRO A 125 7.97 17.51 -18.01
CA PRO A 125 7.71 16.27 -17.28
C PRO A 125 8.39 16.29 -15.91
N ILE A 126 7.62 15.99 -14.87
CA ILE A 126 8.10 15.82 -13.49
C ILE A 126 8.34 14.33 -13.27
N ILE A 127 9.54 13.97 -12.85
CA ILE A 127 9.94 12.59 -12.60
C ILE A 127 10.03 12.38 -11.09
N SER A 128 9.29 11.42 -10.59
CA SER A 128 9.39 10.97 -9.20
C SER A 128 9.75 9.49 -9.15
N SER A 129 10.65 9.12 -8.26
CA SER A 129 11.05 7.73 -8.05
C SER A 129 10.70 7.27 -6.64
N THR A 130 10.17 6.06 -6.53
CA THR A 130 9.80 5.45 -5.26
C THR A 130 10.36 4.04 -5.18
N SER A 131 11.17 3.75 -4.17
CA SER A 131 11.78 2.43 -3.98
C SER A 131 10.86 1.45 -3.25
N GLY A 132 9.85 1.95 -2.58
CA GLY A 132 8.93 1.16 -1.79
C GLY A 132 7.56 1.78 -1.74
N ILE A 133 6.61 1.00 -1.22
CA ILE A 133 5.27 1.50 -0.99
C ILE A 133 5.25 2.08 0.40
N GLU A 134 5.66 3.31 0.47
CA GLU A 134 5.52 4.07 1.69
C GLU A 134 4.06 4.53 1.83
N GLY A 135 3.30 3.79 2.62
CA GLY A 135 2.00 4.23 3.09
C GLY A 135 2.16 5.41 4.05
N ALA A 136 1.13 6.23 4.14
CA ALA A 136 1.07 7.24 5.19
C ALA A 136 1.03 6.56 6.56
N ILE A 137 1.98 6.89 7.44
CA ILE A 137 2.05 6.33 8.81
C ILE A 137 1.01 6.93 9.75
N ALA A 138 0.55 8.15 9.45
CA ALA A 138 -0.51 8.83 10.18
C ALA A 138 -1.29 9.76 9.26
N TRP A 139 -2.59 9.91 9.55
CA TRP A 139 -3.47 10.89 8.93
C TRP A 139 -4.04 11.82 9.98
N PHE A 140 -4.10 13.09 9.63
CA PHE A 140 -4.62 14.16 10.45
C PHE A 140 -5.65 14.96 9.67
N VAL A 141 -6.57 15.56 10.39
CA VAL A 141 -7.61 16.42 9.82
C VAL A 141 -7.67 17.71 10.62
N ILE A 142 -7.82 18.81 9.91
CA ILE A 142 -8.02 20.14 10.48
C ILE A 142 -9.48 20.50 10.39
N LYS A 143 -10.08 20.84 11.53
CA LYS A 143 -11.49 21.24 11.64
C LYS A 143 -11.63 22.60 12.27
N ALA A 144 -12.73 23.27 11.97
CA ALA A 144 -13.15 24.47 12.68
C ALA A 144 -13.89 24.10 13.98
N ASP A 145 -13.55 24.78 15.07
CA ASP A 145 -14.24 24.71 16.37
C ASP A 145 -15.43 25.65 16.44
N SER A 146 -15.42 26.71 15.63
CA SER A 146 -16.41 27.78 15.64
C SER A 146 -17.06 27.99 14.27
N ALA A 147 -18.32 28.36 14.27
CA ALA A 147 -19.01 28.78 13.06
C ALA A 147 -18.36 30.07 12.50
N GLY A 148 -17.99 30.05 11.22
CA GLY A 148 -17.42 31.24 10.54
C GLY A 148 -16.01 31.03 9.97
N VAL A 149 -15.31 29.97 10.36
CA VAL A 149 -14.02 29.60 9.75
C VAL A 149 -14.27 28.55 8.64
N TYR A 150 -13.99 28.90 7.41
CA TYR A 150 -14.01 27.95 6.30
C TYR A 150 -12.60 27.38 6.11
N VAL A 151 -12.38 26.19 6.65
CA VAL A 151 -11.06 25.54 6.75
C VAL A 151 -10.36 25.38 5.41
N PRO A 152 -11.01 25.02 4.29
CA PRO A 152 -10.33 24.88 2.99
C PRO A 152 -9.58 26.13 2.52
N GLN A 153 -9.97 27.34 2.96
CA GLN A 153 -9.27 28.60 2.63
C GLN A 153 -8.03 28.86 3.48
N GLN A 154 -7.68 27.96 4.41
CA GLN A 154 -6.53 28.11 5.31
C GLN A 154 -5.28 27.36 4.82
N GLN A 155 -5.22 26.99 3.53
CA GLN A 155 -4.09 26.26 2.93
C GLN A 155 -2.75 26.97 3.22
N ASP A 156 -2.69 28.28 3.01
CA ASP A 156 -1.47 29.07 3.26
C ASP A 156 -0.94 28.92 4.69
N LEU A 157 -1.84 29.00 5.68
CA LEU A 157 -1.48 28.83 7.08
C LEU A 157 -0.87 27.45 7.35
N ILE A 158 -1.42 26.42 6.70
CA ILE A 158 -0.96 25.05 6.88
C ILE A 158 0.41 24.87 6.24
N GLU A 159 0.59 25.32 5.01
CA GLU A 159 1.86 25.22 4.29
C GLU A 159 2.99 26.01 4.96
N ASP A 160 2.69 27.19 5.52
CA ASP A 160 3.70 28.08 6.11
C ASP A 160 4.01 27.77 7.59
N MET A 161 3.02 27.36 8.37
CA MET A 161 3.16 27.25 9.83
C MET A 161 3.05 25.83 10.38
N VAL A 162 2.26 24.97 9.76
CA VAL A 162 2.03 23.59 10.23
C VAL A 162 2.99 22.61 9.61
N LYS A 163 2.99 22.52 8.29
CA LYS A 163 3.78 21.56 7.52
C LYS A 163 5.29 21.64 7.84
N PRO A 164 5.95 22.82 7.85
CA PRO A 164 7.38 22.88 8.12
C PRO A 164 7.74 22.47 9.56
N ARG A 165 6.81 22.63 10.52
CA ARG A 165 7.02 22.20 11.90
C ARG A 165 6.93 20.67 12.02
N LEU A 166 5.99 20.04 11.31
CA LEU A 166 5.82 18.61 11.29
C LEU A 166 6.95 17.90 10.52
N GLU A 167 7.40 18.48 9.41
CA GLU A 167 8.53 17.94 8.61
C GLU A 167 9.87 17.99 9.36
N ARG A 168 10.02 18.86 10.37
CA ARG A 168 11.21 18.88 11.25
C ARG A 168 11.25 17.75 12.26
N VAL A 169 10.16 17.00 12.45
CA VAL A 169 10.17 15.84 13.34
C VAL A 169 11.13 14.79 12.78
N PRO A 170 12.12 14.33 13.56
CA PRO A 170 13.10 13.36 13.07
C PRO A 170 12.43 12.10 12.53
N GLY A 171 12.77 11.70 11.30
CA GLY A 171 12.23 10.51 10.65
C GLY A 171 10.98 10.76 9.80
N VAL A 172 10.46 11.99 9.74
CA VAL A 172 9.44 12.38 8.76
C VAL A 172 10.11 12.66 7.41
N SER A 173 9.57 12.10 6.34
CA SER A 173 10.02 12.34 4.96
C SER A 173 9.27 13.51 4.34
N SER A 174 7.96 13.51 4.41
CA SER A 174 7.09 14.55 3.84
C SER A 174 5.74 14.60 4.53
N ILE A 175 5.11 15.77 4.44
CA ILE A 175 3.71 16.00 4.82
C ILE A 175 2.96 16.42 3.55
N ASN A 176 1.95 15.62 3.16
CA ASN A 176 1.11 15.92 2.00
C ASN A 176 -0.24 16.45 2.48
N VAL A 177 -0.65 17.58 1.94
CA VAL A 177 -1.89 18.29 2.32
C VAL A 177 -2.94 18.13 1.23
N PHE A 178 -4.22 17.94 1.61
CA PHE A 178 -5.33 17.67 0.72
C PHE A 178 -6.58 18.47 1.11
N GLY A 179 -7.31 18.98 0.11
CA GLY A 179 -8.61 19.62 0.31
C GLY A 179 -8.53 21.10 0.69
N GLY A 180 -7.34 21.68 0.63
CA GLY A 180 -7.16 23.13 0.74
C GLY A 180 -7.34 23.84 -0.60
N LEU A 181 -7.50 25.16 -0.56
CA LEU A 181 -7.64 26.03 -1.70
C LEU A 181 -6.45 26.99 -1.74
N ASP A 182 -5.67 26.93 -2.81
CA ASP A 182 -4.55 27.86 -3.02
C ASP A 182 -5.08 29.26 -3.37
N ARG A 183 -4.41 30.30 -2.86
CA ARG A 183 -4.75 31.69 -3.20
C ARG A 183 -4.26 32.05 -4.58
N GLU A 184 -5.06 32.86 -5.26
CA GLU A 184 -4.74 33.46 -6.55
C GLU A 184 -5.06 34.95 -6.56
N LEU A 185 -4.38 35.70 -7.40
CA LEU A 185 -4.78 37.05 -7.75
C LEU A 185 -5.55 37.00 -9.07
N HIS A 186 -6.85 37.23 -9.00
CA HIS A 186 -7.74 37.19 -10.15
C HIS A 186 -7.80 38.56 -10.82
N VAL A 187 -7.55 38.61 -12.12
CA VAL A 187 -7.88 39.72 -13.02
C VAL A 187 -9.13 39.29 -13.79
N THR A 188 -10.31 39.62 -13.22
CA THR A 188 -11.62 39.23 -13.78
C THR A 188 -12.04 40.23 -14.82
N VAL A 189 -11.91 39.89 -16.07
CA VAL A 189 -12.20 40.79 -17.21
C VAL A 189 -13.67 40.83 -17.53
N ASP A 190 -14.11 41.99 -18.02
CA ASP A 190 -15.37 42.12 -18.79
C ASP A 190 -15.05 41.97 -20.28
N PRO A 191 -15.49 40.85 -20.95
CA PRO A 191 -15.19 40.63 -22.36
C PRO A 191 -15.73 41.72 -23.29
N ASN A 192 -16.86 42.34 -22.93
CA ASN A 192 -17.44 43.43 -23.74
C ASN A 192 -16.62 44.71 -23.65
N LEU A 193 -16.12 45.07 -22.43
CA LEU A 193 -15.27 46.26 -22.25
C LEU A 193 -13.92 46.05 -22.93
N MET A 194 -13.34 44.84 -22.84
CA MET A 194 -12.12 44.50 -23.59
C MET A 194 -12.34 44.63 -25.10
N ALA A 195 -13.40 43.99 -25.62
CA ALA A 195 -13.69 43.98 -27.04
C ALA A 195 -13.95 45.41 -27.58
N SER A 196 -14.73 46.22 -26.87
CA SER A 196 -14.98 47.61 -27.25
C SER A 196 -13.73 48.49 -27.23
N SER A 197 -12.81 48.17 -26.33
CA SER A 197 -11.50 48.82 -26.22
C SER A 197 -10.52 48.32 -27.29
N GLY A 198 -10.82 47.22 -27.97
CA GLY A 198 -9.96 46.56 -28.96
C GLY A 198 -8.77 45.84 -28.32
N ILE A 199 -8.89 45.39 -27.07
CA ILE A 199 -7.86 44.67 -26.30
C ILE A 199 -8.13 43.18 -26.41
N THR A 200 -7.14 42.40 -26.73
CA THR A 200 -7.22 40.95 -26.74
C THR A 200 -6.72 40.38 -25.41
N TYR A 201 -7.16 39.16 -25.02
CA TYR A 201 -6.68 38.44 -23.83
C TYR A 201 -5.17 38.26 -23.85
N GLN A 202 -4.63 37.85 -25.01
CA GLN A 202 -3.18 37.68 -25.18
C GLN A 202 -2.43 39.00 -24.98
N GLN A 203 -2.96 40.15 -25.42
CA GLN A 203 -2.35 41.46 -25.20
C GLN A 203 -2.34 41.80 -23.68
N LEU A 204 -3.47 41.57 -22.98
CA LEU A 204 -3.57 41.82 -21.56
C LEU A 204 -2.59 40.93 -20.75
N GLY A 205 -2.58 39.62 -21.02
CA GLY A 205 -1.68 38.68 -20.39
C GLY A 205 -0.20 39.03 -20.61
N SER A 206 0.17 39.33 -21.86
CA SER A 206 1.55 39.71 -22.21
C SER A 206 1.99 41.00 -21.49
N VAL A 207 1.09 41.98 -21.39
CA VAL A 207 1.41 43.23 -20.69
C VAL A 207 1.59 43.00 -19.21
N LEU A 208 0.71 42.21 -18.58
CA LEU A 208 0.83 41.90 -17.16
C LEU A 208 2.13 41.12 -16.86
N ASP A 209 2.50 40.18 -17.70
CA ASP A 209 3.76 39.42 -17.54
C ASP A 209 4.99 40.31 -17.74
N LEU A 210 5.02 41.14 -18.81
CA LEU A 210 6.15 42.02 -19.07
C LEU A 210 6.34 43.12 -18.03
N GLN A 211 5.26 43.63 -17.45
CA GLN A 211 5.31 44.65 -16.42
C GLN A 211 5.66 44.13 -15.02
N ASN A 212 5.58 42.82 -14.81
CA ASN A 212 5.83 42.15 -13.55
C ASN A 212 7.19 41.44 -13.49
N ARG A 213 8.21 42.02 -14.11
CA ARG A 213 9.56 41.42 -14.16
C ARG A 213 10.64 42.37 -13.69
N ASP A 214 11.39 41.96 -12.67
CA ASP A 214 12.62 42.67 -12.27
C ASP A 214 13.74 42.34 -13.24
N ILE A 215 14.46 43.36 -13.68
CA ILE A 215 15.59 43.23 -14.59
C ILE A 215 16.85 43.65 -13.90
N SER A 216 17.85 42.78 -13.85
CA SER A 216 19.20 43.14 -13.41
C SER A 216 19.94 43.81 -14.56
N ALA A 217 20.24 45.12 -14.37
CA ALA A 217 20.93 45.89 -15.39
C ALA A 217 22.46 45.84 -15.26
N GLY A 218 22.99 45.02 -14.36
CA GLY A 218 24.43 44.86 -14.15
C GLY A 218 24.95 45.77 -13.02
N ASP A 219 26.23 46.12 -13.09
CA ASP A 219 26.89 46.94 -12.09
C ASP A 219 27.93 47.88 -12.73
N PHE A 220 28.18 48.97 -12.01
CA PHE A 220 29.28 49.90 -12.38
C PHE A 220 30.05 50.36 -11.16
N GLY A 221 31.30 50.77 -11.39
CA GLY A 221 32.17 51.31 -10.34
C GLY A 221 32.22 52.80 -10.35
N GLU A 222 32.01 53.43 -9.14
CA GLU A 222 32.24 54.84 -8.95
C GLU A 222 33.16 55.05 -7.73
N GLY A 223 34.31 55.56 -7.98
CA GLY A 223 35.35 55.70 -6.94
C GLY A 223 35.80 54.36 -6.40
N LYS A 224 35.59 54.12 -5.09
CA LYS A 224 35.88 52.87 -4.40
C LYS A 224 34.65 51.96 -4.24
N ARG A 225 33.49 52.31 -4.76
CA ARG A 225 32.22 51.59 -4.57
C ARG A 225 31.77 50.96 -5.87
N LYS A 226 31.20 49.77 -5.74
CA LYS A 226 30.48 49.08 -6.77
C LYS A 226 28.97 49.27 -6.56
N TYR A 227 28.29 49.75 -7.56
CA TYR A 227 26.84 49.93 -7.55
C TYR A 227 26.20 48.89 -8.44
N VAL A 228 25.24 48.14 -7.86
CA VAL A 228 24.41 47.22 -8.63
C VAL A 228 23.16 47.95 -9.08
N VAL A 229 22.86 47.90 -10.35
CA VAL A 229 21.67 48.53 -10.95
C VAL A 229 20.61 47.47 -11.17
N ARG A 230 19.41 47.72 -10.66
CA ARG A 230 18.24 46.83 -10.84
C ARG A 230 17.03 47.67 -11.22
N THR A 231 16.29 47.23 -12.22
CA THR A 231 14.97 47.77 -12.53
C THR A 231 13.96 46.91 -11.78
N MET A 232 13.29 47.55 -10.81
CA MET A 232 12.25 46.86 -9.99
C MET A 232 10.89 47.16 -10.61
N SER A 233 10.23 46.15 -11.15
CA SER A 233 8.94 46.29 -11.84
C SER A 233 7.91 45.25 -11.39
N ARG A 234 8.21 44.46 -10.36
CA ARG A 234 7.22 43.54 -9.80
C ARG A 234 6.10 44.32 -9.12
N PHE A 235 4.91 43.77 -9.20
CA PHE A 235 3.73 44.33 -8.52
C PHE A 235 3.87 44.12 -7.02
N ASP A 236 3.86 45.21 -6.23
CA ASP A 236 3.93 45.16 -4.77
C ASP A 236 2.53 45.07 -4.13
N ASN A 237 1.51 45.55 -4.81
CA ASN A 237 0.14 45.55 -4.33
C ASN A 237 -0.87 45.41 -5.46
N VAL A 238 -2.12 45.10 -5.10
CA VAL A 238 -3.23 44.93 -6.06
C VAL A 238 -3.50 46.16 -6.89
N ASP A 239 -3.26 47.37 -6.35
CA ASP A 239 -3.48 48.62 -7.04
C ASP A 239 -2.45 48.85 -8.14
N ASP A 240 -1.24 48.32 -8.05
CA ASP A 240 -0.24 48.38 -9.13
C ASP A 240 -0.76 47.62 -10.34
N VAL A 241 -1.36 46.42 -10.13
CA VAL A 241 -1.99 45.66 -11.21
C VAL A 241 -3.16 46.44 -11.83
N LYS A 242 -4.04 47.01 -10.99
CA LYS A 242 -5.19 47.82 -11.44
C LYS A 242 -4.75 49.02 -12.28
N ASN A 243 -3.65 49.66 -11.93
CA ASN A 243 -3.13 50.87 -12.57
C ASN A 243 -2.16 50.58 -13.74
N THR A 244 -1.94 49.32 -14.06
CA THR A 244 -1.11 48.95 -15.23
C THR A 244 -1.76 49.41 -16.52
N VAL A 245 -0.98 50.13 -17.37
CA VAL A 245 -1.45 50.61 -18.69
C VAL A 245 -1.33 49.48 -19.69
N ILE A 246 -2.46 49.03 -20.23
CA ILE A 246 -2.50 47.96 -21.25
C ILE A 246 -2.09 48.52 -22.63
N THR A 247 -2.63 49.68 -22.99
CA THR A 247 -2.36 50.31 -24.28
C THR A 247 -2.71 51.81 -24.23
N VAL A 248 -2.23 52.55 -25.21
CA VAL A 248 -2.62 53.95 -25.38
C VAL A 248 -3.37 54.09 -26.70
N LYS A 249 -4.66 54.50 -26.67
CA LYS A 249 -5.52 54.67 -27.81
C LYS A 249 -5.91 56.16 -27.95
N ASN A 250 -5.59 56.72 -29.11
CA ASN A 250 -5.80 58.18 -29.35
C ASN A 250 -5.23 59.13 -28.30
N GLY A 251 -4.06 58.78 -27.70
CA GLY A 251 -3.43 59.54 -26.65
C GLY A 251 -4.00 59.32 -25.23
N VAL A 252 -5.01 58.46 -25.07
CA VAL A 252 -5.62 58.14 -23.79
C VAL A 252 -5.13 56.77 -23.34
N PRO A 253 -4.50 56.63 -22.16
CA PRO A 253 -4.11 55.36 -21.60
C PRO A 253 -5.35 54.56 -21.17
N ILE A 254 -5.37 53.26 -21.49
CA ILE A 254 -6.34 52.30 -21.00
C ILE A 254 -5.67 51.43 -19.95
N TYR A 255 -6.22 51.48 -18.73
CA TYR A 255 -5.72 50.75 -17.58
C TYR A 255 -6.43 49.38 -17.43
N VAL A 256 -5.80 48.46 -16.65
CA VAL A 256 -6.45 47.21 -16.32
C VAL A 256 -7.80 47.42 -15.63
N ARG A 257 -7.93 48.37 -14.69
CA ARG A 257 -9.19 48.71 -14.01
C ARG A 257 -10.32 49.17 -14.94
N ASP A 258 -10.00 49.59 -16.15
CA ASP A 258 -11.01 50.04 -17.13
C ASP A 258 -11.70 48.87 -17.83
N VAL A 259 -11.09 47.70 -17.81
CA VAL A 259 -11.57 46.48 -18.52
C VAL A 259 -11.68 45.24 -17.59
N ALA A 260 -11.17 45.32 -16.39
CA ALA A 260 -11.16 44.19 -15.44
C ALA A 260 -11.27 44.66 -13.97
N ASP A 261 -11.83 43.79 -13.15
CA ASP A 261 -11.68 43.90 -11.67
C ASP A 261 -10.53 43.02 -11.21
N VAL A 262 -9.75 43.53 -10.24
CA VAL A 262 -8.62 42.78 -9.67
C VAL A 262 -8.86 42.54 -8.19
N SER A 263 -8.92 41.29 -7.83
CA SER A 263 -9.21 40.87 -6.46
C SER A 263 -8.47 39.58 -6.09
N LEU A 264 -8.15 39.45 -4.78
CA LEU A 264 -7.66 38.18 -4.26
C LEU A 264 -8.79 37.16 -4.20
N GLY A 265 -8.52 35.99 -4.70
CA GLY A 265 -9.44 34.87 -4.76
C GLY A 265 -8.77 33.55 -4.38
N PHE A 266 -9.39 32.46 -4.74
CA PHE A 266 -8.90 31.12 -4.55
C PHE A 266 -9.03 30.33 -5.84
N GLN A 267 -8.10 29.39 -6.04
CA GLN A 267 -8.14 28.44 -7.14
C GLN A 267 -9.46 27.65 -7.10
N LYS A 268 -9.95 27.28 -8.27
CA LYS A 268 -11.11 26.39 -8.38
C LYS A 268 -10.83 25.06 -7.69
N ALA A 269 -11.73 24.66 -6.78
CA ALA A 269 -11.57 23.40 -6.06
C ALA A 269 -11.58 22.21 -7.01
N THR A 270 -10.56 21.38 -6.95
CA THR A 270 -10.47 20.10 -7.68
C THR A 270 -10.86 18.92 -6.82
N ALA A 271 -10.84 19.09 -5.49
CA ALA A 271 -11.25 18.11 -4.51
C ALA A 271 -11.78 18.80 -3.26
N LEU A 272 -12.73 18.18 -2.57
CA LEU A 272 -13.21 18.64 -1.27
C LEU A 272 -13.17 17.50 -0.26
N VAL A 273 -12.54 17.77 0.88
CA VAL A 273 -12.47 16.85 2.02
C VAL A 273 -13.50 17.27 3.06
N ARG A 274 -14.21 16.29 3.59
CA ARG A 274 -15.20 16.47 4.66
C ARG A 274 -14.94 15.44 5.75
N GLN A 275 -15.07 15.83 7.00
CA GLN A 275 -15.01 14.90 8.13
C GLN A 275 -16.25 15.06 9.01
N ALA A 276 -16.95 13.96 9.25
CA ALA A 276 -18.16 13.92 10.08
C ALA A 276 -19.19 15.03 9.71
N GLY A 277 -19.32 15.33 8.40
CA GLY A 277 -20.28 16.30 7.87
C GLY A 277 -19.76 17.74 7.74
N VAL A 278 -18.53 18.07 8.14
CA VAL A 278 -17.99 19.42 8.03
C VAL A 278 -16.81 19.47 7.02
N PRO A 279 -16.65 20.60 6.27
CA PRO A 279 -15.48 20.78 5.42
C PRO A 279 -14.20 20.80 6.26
N ALA A 280 -13.15 20.19 5.72
CA ALA A 280 -11.91 19.98 6.43
C ALA A 280 -10.73 20.00 5.47
N ILE A 281 -9.51 20.17 5.97
CA ILE A 281 -8.26 19.86 5.27
C ILE A 281 -7.68 18.61 5.93
N ALA A 282 -7.31 17.63 5.11
CA ALA A 282 -6.58 16.46 5.57
C ALA A 282 -5.09 16.59 5.23
N PHE A 283 -4.25 16.02 6.06
CA PHE A 283 -2.85 15.80 5.70
C PHE A 283 -2.35 14.47 6.21
N ASN A 284 -1.40 13.90 5.50
CA ASN A 284 -0.74 12.68 5.92
C ASN A 284 0.77 12.89 6.13
N ALA A 285 1.33 12.06 6.99
CA ALA A 285 2.75 12.01 7.24
C ALA A 285 3.35 10.74 6.64
N GLN A 286 4.41 10.90 5.87
CA GLN A 286 5.26 9.83 5.37
C GLN A 286 6.56 9.77 6.16
N ARG A 287 7.07 8.56 6.42
CA ARG A 287 8.32 8.36 7.12
C ARG A 287 9.51 8.28 6.17
N GLN A 288 10.70 8.56 6.68
CA GLN A 288 11.95 8.22 6.00
C GLN A 288 12.18 6.71 6.03
N VAL A 289 12.79 6.16 4.97
CA VAL A 289 13.17 4.75 4.90
C VAL A 289 14.04 4.38 6.11
N GLY A 290 13.72 3.28 6.78
CA GLY A 290 14.43 2.81 7.97
C GLY A 290 14.12 3.57 9.27
N ALA A 291 13.21 4.56 9.28
CA ALA A 291 12.81 5.24 10.50
C ALA A 291 11.87 4.37 11.35
N ASN A 292 11.98 4.51 12.68
CA ASN A 292 11.11 3.83 13.63
C ASN A 292 9.74 4.53 13.68
N VAL A 293 8.69 3.85 13.19
CA VAL A 293 7.33 4.40 13.06
C VAL A 293 6.77 4.88 14.40
N ILE A 294 6.99 4.14 15.49
CA ILE A 294 6.46 4.52 16.81
C ILE A 294 7.06 5.86 17.25
N LYS A 295 8.39 5.99 17.17
CA LYS A 295 9.08 7.23 17.57
C LYS A 295 8.69 8.44 16.71
N VAL A 296 8.51 8.21 15.41
CA VAL A 296 8.08 9.27 14.47
C VAL A 296 6.67 9.74 14.81
N ILE A 297 5.73 8.81 15.01
CA ILE A 297 4.34 9.16 15.35
C ILE A 297 4.25 9.86 16.72
N ASP A 298 4.99 9.37 17.73
CA ASP A 298 5.02 10.03 19.04
C ASP A 298 5.56 11.47 18.94
N GLY A 299 6.60 11.67 18.13
CA GLY A 299 7.13 13.01 17.82
C GLY A 299 6.12 13.89 17.09
N LEU A 300 5.39 13.34 16.11
CA LEU A 300 4.32 14.04 15.41
C LEU A 300 3.19 14.44 16.34
N MET A 301 2.72 13.51 17.20
CA MET A 301 1.65 13.80 18.16
C MET A 301 2.04 14.92 19.13
N ALA A 302 3.25 14.85 19.70
CA ALA A 302 3.76 15.92 20.57
C ALA A 302 3.84 17.27 19.84
N GLN A 303 4.26 17.29 18.58
CA GLN A 303 4.33 18.52 17.78
C GLN A 303 2.93 19.02 17.40
N VAL A 304 1.98 18.15 17.11
CA VAL A 304 0.57 18.52 16.85
C VAL A 304 -0.05 19.19 18.07
N ASP A 305 0.20 18.68 19.29
CA ASP A 305 -0.29 19.30 20.52
C ASP A 305 0.24 20.72 20.72
N ILE A 306 1.50 20.96 20.36
CA ILE A 306 2.10 22.30 20.40
C ILE A 306 1.45 23.21 19.35
N ILE A 307 1.32 22.71 18.11
CA ILE A 307 0.71 23.47 17.00
C ILE A 307 -0.74 23.82 17.32
N ASN A 308 -1.50 22.89 17.90
CA ASN A 308 -2.87 23.15 18.31
C ASN A 308 -2.94 24.35 19.26
N LYS A 309 -2.16 24.36 20.34
CA LYS A 309 -2.18 25.44 21.32
C LYS A 309 -1.68 26.78 20.78
N GLU A 310 -0.60 26.76 19.98
CA GLU A 310 0.04 28.01 19.53
C GLU A 310 -0.57 28.60 18.26
N VAL A 311 -1.07 27.74 17.34
CA VAL A 311 -1.46 28.18 16.00
C VAL A 311 -2.94 28.00 15.73
N MET A 312 -3.51 26.84 16.08
CA MET A 312 -4.86 26.45 15.67
C MET A 312 -5.95 26.99 16.60
N GLU A 313 -5.88 26.72 17.91
CA GLU A 313 -6.87 27.14 18.89
C GLU A 313 -7.10 28.68 18.88
N PRO A 314 -6.07 29.54 18.79
CA PRO A 314 -6.27 30.99 18.70
C PRO A 314 -7.06 31.42 17.45
N ARG A 315 -7.15 30.56 16.44
CA ARG A 315 -7.86 30.80 15.19
C ARG A 315 -9.18 30.03 15.08
N GLY A 316 -9.62 29.39 16.18
CA GLY A 316 -10.85 28.61 16.22
C GLY A 316 -10.81 27.33 15.41
N MET A 317 -9.67 26.68 15.31
CA MET A 317 -9.44 25.42 14.62
C MET A 317 -8.66 24.46 15.51
N HIS A 318 -8.70 23.16 15.15
CA HIS A 318 -7.82 22.16 15.75
C HIS A 318 -7.42 21.08 14.75
N ILE A 319 -6.28 20.44 15.01
CA ILE A 319 -5.78 19.27 14.32
C ILE A 319 -6.15 18.04 15.14
N GLU A 320 -6.80 17.07 14.51
CA GLU A 320 -7.13 15.78 15.09
C GLU A 320 -6.43 14.66 14.34
N ASN A 321 -5.90 13.68 15.08
CA ASN A 321 -5.38 12.45 14.46
C ASN A 321 -6.55 11.49 14.18
N VAL A 322 -6.70 11.07 12.93
CA VAL A 322 -7.77 10.17 12.49
C VAL A 322 -7.27 8.76 12.14
N TYR A 323 -5.97 8.60 11.96
CA TYR A 323 -5.35 7.30 11.70
C TYR A 323 -3.89 7.32 12.12
N ARG A 324 -3.41 6.23 12.72
CA ARG A 324 -1.99 6.01 13.03
C ARG A 324 -1.66 4.52 13.02
N GLU A 325 -0.53 4.19 12.44
CA GLU A 325 -0.06 2.80 12.36
C GLU A 325 0.31 2.19 13.72
N THR A 326 0.64 3.02 14.71
CA THR A 326 1.03 2.55 16.05
C THR A 326 -0.05 1.72 16.73
N VAL A 327 -1.32 1.93 16.43
CA VAL A 327 -2.44 1.12 16.95
C VAL A 327 -2.27 -0.35 16.54
N TYR A 328 -1.99 -0.60 15.26
CA TYR A 328 -1.83 -1.95 14.72
C TYR A 328 -0.51 -2.58 15.15
N ILE A 329 0.58 -1.80 15.17
CA ILE A 329 1.89 -2.27 15.65
C ILE A 329 1.79 -2.73 17.11
N ASN A 330 1.19 -1.92 17.98
CA ASN A 330 1.04 -2.26 19.39
C ASN A 330 0.14 -3.50 19.58
N SER A 331 -0.98 -3.57 18.85
CA SER A 331 -1.87 -4.75 18.88
C SER A 331 -1.14 -6.02 18.44
N ALA A 332 -0.27 -5.94 17.43
CA ALA A 332 0.54 -7.07 16.99
C ALA A 332 1.60 -7.47 18.03
N ILE A 333 2.24 -6.51 18.67
CA ILE A 333 3.20 -6.76 19.76
C ILE A 333 2.48 -7.45 20.93
N ASP A 334 1.31 -6.94 21.33
CA ASP A 334 0.52 -7.51 22.42
C ASP A 334 0.05 -8.93 22.11
N LEU A 335 -0.37 -9.19 20.87
CA LEU A 335 -0.74 -10.54 20.39
C LEU A 335 0.43 -11.50 20.48
N VAL A 336 1.62 -11.10 20.04
CA VAL A 336 2.83 -11.93 20.09
C VAL A 336 3.25 -12.20 21.53
N LEU A 337 3.26 -11.17 22.38
CA LEU A 337 3.55 -11.34 23.81
C LEU A 337 2.56 -12.30 24.46
N SER A 338 1.26 -12.17 24.19
CA SER A 338 0.23 -13.08 24.65
C SER A 338 0.49 -14.52 24.21
N ASN A 339 0.83 -14.71 22.93
CA ASN A 339 1.17 -16.04 22.38
C ASN A 339 2.43 -16.63 23.00
N ILE A 340 3.46 -15.83 23.25
CA ILE A 340 4.68 -16.24 23.95
C ILE A 340 4.36 -16.68 25.38
N TYR A 341 3.55 -15.92 26.13
CA TYR A 341 3.13 -16.27 27.47
C TYR A 341 2.27 -17.52 27.50
N LEU A 342 1.26 -17.61 26.63
CA LEU A 342 0.36 -18.76 26.55
C LEU A 342 1.10 -20.02 26.08
N GLY A 343 1.87 -19.92 24.99
CA GLY A 343 2.66 -21.01 24.44
C GLY A 343 3.74 -21.50 25.42
N GLY A 344 4.45 -20.55 26.05
CA GLY A 344 5.43 -20.84 27.11
C GLY A 344 4.78 -21.53 28.32
N PHE A 345 3.62 -21.04 28.74
CA PHE A 345 2.87 -21.67 29.85
C PHE A 345 2.42 -23.11 29.50
N LEU A 346 1.85 -23.31 28.32
CA LEU A 346 1.42 -24.63 27.84
C LEU A 346 2.59 -25.59 27.68
N ALA A 347 3.74 -25.12 27.17
CA ALA A 347 4.96 -25.93 27.11
C ALA A 347 5.46 -26.33 28.50
N ILE A 348 5.48 -25.37 29.42
CA ILE A 348 5.86 -25.64 30.84
C ILE A 348 4.90 -26.64 31.51
N LEU A 349 3.59 -26.48 31.26
CA LEU A 349 2.55 -27.36 31.78
C LEU A 349 2.70 -28.81 31.25
N ALA A 350 2.90 -28.94 29.93
CA ALA A 350 3.16 -30.23 29.32
C ALA A 350 4.40 -30.89 29.88
N LEU A 351 5.50 -30.17 30.03
CA LEU A 351 6.72 -30.66 30.65
C LEU A 351 6.51 -31.07 32.11
N PHE A 352 5.68 -30.33 32.84
CA PHE A 352 5.34 -30.70 34.22
C PHE A 352 4.63 -32.05 34.32
N ILE A 353 3.68 -32.27 33.41
CA ILE A 353 2.90 -33.54 33.34
C ILE A 353 3.85 -34.70 33.02
N PHE A 354 4.78 -34.52 32.06
CA PHE A 354 5.66 -35.60 31.59
C PHE A 354 6.90 -35.82 32.50
N LEU A 355 7.62 -34.75 32.85
CA LEU A 355 8.88 -34.88 33.57
C LEU A 355 8.71 -34.90 35.10
N ARG A 356 7.61 -34.37 35.64
CA ARG A 356 7.28 -34.31 37.08
C ARG A 356 8.44 -33.80 37.95
N SER A 357 9.25 -32.89 37.41
CA SER A 357 10.47 -32.37 38.04
C SER A 357 10.56 -30.86 37.86
N ILE A 358 10.36 -30.10 38.91
CA ILE A 358 10.43 -28.62 38.90
C ILE A 358 11.83 -28.13 38.48
N SER A 359 12.89 -28.83 38.88
CA SER A 359 14.25 -28.45 38.50
C SER A 359 14.50 -28.57 36.97
N SER A 360 13.91 -29.57 36.34
CA SER A 360 13.97 -29.77 34.88
C SER A 360 13.21 -28.68 34.14
N ILE A 361 12.02 -28.32 34.61
CA ILE A 361 11.18 -27.29 34.06
C ILE A 361 11.87 -25.92 34.09
N LEU A 362 12.51 -25.59 35.23
CA LEU A 362 13.20 -24.31 35.42
C LEU A 362 14.36 -24.12 34.41
N VAL A 363 15.09 -25.21 34.11
CA VAL A 363 16.17 -25.17 33.10
C VAL A 363 15.64 -24.88 31.70
N ILE A 364 14.51 -25.51 31.28
CA ILE A 364 13.91 -25.26 29.97
C ILE A 364 13.22 -23.89 29.92
N ALA A 365 12.49 -23.52 30.98
CA ALA A 365 11.83 -22.23 31.04
C ALA A 365 12.80 -21.04 30.88
N LEU A 366 14.05 -21.20 31.29
CA LEU A 366 15.09 -20.19 31.13
C LEU A 366 15.63 -20.14 29.70
N SER A 367 15.60 -21.26 28.95
CA SER A 367 16.11 -21.29 27.56
C SER A 367 15.25 -20.51 26.58
N ILE A 368 13.93 -20.43 26.82
CA ILE A 368 12.95 -19.73 25.94
C ILE A 368 13.29 -18.24 25.81
N PRO A 369 13.29 -17.44 26.92
CA PRO A 369 13.58 -16.01 26.81
C PRO A 369 15.00 -15.73 26.31
N ILE A 370 15.99 -16.56 26.66
CA ILE A 370 17.35 -16.41 26.16
C ILE A 370 17.36 -16.51 24.63
N SER A 371 16.71 -17.54 24.08
CA SER A 371 16.70 -17.76 22.62
C SER A 371 15.93 -16.65 21.89
N ILE A 372 14.77 -16.26 22.40
CA ILE A 372 13.93 -15.23 21.77
C ILE A 372 14.63 -13.86 21.77
N ILE A 373 15.17 -13.43 22.94
CA ILE A 373 15.83 -12.14 23.03
C ILE A 373 17.09 -12.10 22.15
N THR A 374 17.83 -13.19 22.10
CA THR A 374 19.03 -13.28 21.26
C THR A 374 18.67 -13.29 19.77
N THR A 375 17.47 -13.72 19.38
CA THR A 375 17.00 -13.67 17.99
C THR A 375 16.91 -12.23 17.46
N PHE A 376 16.53 -11.24 18.30
CA PHE A 376 16.55 -9.84 17.89
C PHE A 376 17.96 -9.35 17.53
N LEU A 377 18.99 -9.85 18.23
CA LEU A 377 20.37 -9.55 17.84
C LEU A 377 20.71 -10.11 16.45
N ALA A 378 20.28 -11.32 16.15
CA ALA A 378 20.49 -11.92 14.83
C ALA A 378 19.74 -11.14 13.75
N MET A 379 18.47 -10.76 13.99
CA MET A 379 17.70 -9.93 13.05
C MET A 379 18.40 -8.59 12.78
N ALA A 380 18.93 -7.94 13.81
CA ALA A 380 19.68 -6.70 13.66
C ALA A 380 20.95 -6.88 12.80
N LEU A 381 21.66 -7.99 12.99
CA LEU A 381 22.85 -8.32 12.19
C LEU A 381 22.53 -8.59 10.71
N PHE A 382 21.35 -9.11 10.42
CA PHE A 382 20.85 -9.30 9.04
C PHE A 382 20.15 -8.07 8.48
N GLY A 383 20.14 -6.94 9.19
CA GLY A 383 19.51 -5.69 8.73
C GLY A 383 17.99 -5.76 8.62
N ARG A 384 17.33 -6.63 9.41
CA ARG A 384 15.88 -6.81 9.38
C ARG A 384 15.17 -5.95 10.41
N THR A 385 13.90 -5.62 10.12
CA THR A 385 13.05 -4.78 10.97
C THR A 385 12.18 -5.63 11.89
N VAL A 386 11.73 -5.05 13.00
CA VAL A 386 10.69 -5.63 13.84
C VAL A 386 9.33 -5.20 13.26
N ASN A 387 8.58 -6.16 12.76
CA ASN A 387 7.28 -5.94 12.14
C ASN A 387 6.32 -7.09 12.48
N VAL A 388 5.03 -6.93 12.13
CA VAL A 388 4.00 -7.95 12.43
C VAL A 388 4.40 -9.33 11.92
N ILE A 389 5.02 -9.39 10.75
CA ILE A 389 5.41 -10.63 10.08
C ILE A 389 6.60 -11.30 10.79
N SER A 390 7.65 -10.53 11.11
CA SER A 390 8.80 -11.06 11.87
C SER A 390 8.42 -11.49 13.29
N LEU A 391 7.49 -10.75 13.92
CA LEU A 391 6.95 -11.10 15.23
C LEU A 391 6.13 -12.40 15.17
N ALA A 392 5.32 -12.60 14.13
CA ALA A 392 4.59 -13.85 13.89
C ALA A 392 5.56 -15.02 13.71
N GLY A 393 6.66 -14.83 12.96
CA GLY A 393 7.73 -15.82 12.81
C GLY A 393 8.39 -16.19 14.15
N MET A 394 8.64 -15.21 15.02
CA MET A 394 9.17 -15.46 16.35
C MET A 394 8.17 -16.21 17.25
N ALA A 395 6.88 -15.85 17.19
CA ALA A 395 5.84 -16.58 17.93
C ALA A 395 5.76 -18.05 17.50
N PHE A 396 5.85 -18.30 16.19
CA PHE A 396 5.92 -19.64 15.62
C PHE A 396 7.19 -20.39 16.08
N ALA A 397 8.34 -19.73 16.09
CA ALA A 397 9.61 -20.32 16.48
C ALA A 397 9.65 -20.74 17.97
N VAL A 398 8.84 -20.12 18.85
CA VAL A 398 8.81 -20.48 20.29
C VAL A 398 8.59 -21.97 20.50
N GLY A 399 7.65 -22.58 19.77
CA GLY A 399 7.39 -24.03 19.85
C GLY A 399 8.58 -24.88 19.43
N MET A 400 9.27 -24.49 18.36
CA MET A 400 10.44 -25.22 17.84
C MET A 400 11.71 -25.04 18.68
N VAL A 401 11.88 -23.86 19.31
CA VAL A 401 13.01 -23.55 20.18
C VAL A 401 13.04 -24.45 21.42
N VAL A 402 11.87 -24.79 21.94
CA VAL A 402 11.75 -25.63 23.15
C VAL A 402 12.13 -27.09 22.89
N ASP A 403 11.86 -27.61 21.69
CA ASP A 403 12.06 -29.02 21.33
C ASP A 403 13.52 -29.48 21.52
N SER A 404 14.47 -28.76 20.94
CA SER A 404 15.91 -29.08 21.09
C SER A 404 16.36 -29.11 22.58
N SER A 405 15.80 -28.22 23.38
CA SER A 405 16.09 -28.14 24.83
C SER A 405 15.50 -29.32 25.60
N ILE A 406 14.29 -29.76 25.20
CA ILE A 406 13.63 -30.93 25.80
C ILE A 406 14.44 -32.21 25.54
N VAL A 407 14.83 -32.45 24.28
CA VAL A 407 15.57 -33.65 23.91
C VAL A 407 16.89 -33.79 24.72
N VAL A 408 17.64 -32.69 24.82
CA VAL A 408 18.89 -32.68 25.61
C VAL A 408 18.62 -32.97 27.08
N LEU A 409 17.64 -32.27 27.66
CA LEU A 409 17.34 -32.41 29.09
C LEU A 409 16.81 -33.80 29.43
N GLU A 410 15.90 -34.36 28.60
CA GLU A 410 15.36 -35.70 28.79
C GLU A 410 16.47 -36.75 28.76
N ASN A 411 17.38 -36.67 27.80
CA ASN A 411 18.49 -37.59 27.72
C ASN A 411 19.44 -37.45 28.92
N ILE A 412 19.74 -36.24 29.39
CA ILE A 412 20.52 -36.01 30.62
C ILE A 412 19.80 -36.65 31.82
N TYR A 413 18.48 -36.46 31.92
CA TYR A 413 17.71 -37.05 33.02
C TYR A 413 17.72 -38.61 33.00
N ARG A 414 17.60 -39.21 31.81
CA ARG A 414 17.70 -40.65 31.59
C ARG A 414 19.09 -41.18 31.99
N HIS A 415 20.16 -40.50 31.59
CA HIS A 415 21.52 -40.91 32.03
C HIS A 415 21.71 -40.79 33.54
N MET A 416 21.09 -39.79 34.20
CA MET A 416 21.10 -39.70 35.65
C MET A 416 20.33 -40.84 36.32
N GLN A 417 19.19 -41.29 35.74
CA GLN A 417 18.45 -42.46 36.19
C GLN A 417 19.26 -43.74 36.05
N MET A 418 20.17 -43.84 35.07
CA MET A 418 21.12 -44.96 34.92
C MET A 418 22.26 -44.96 35.97
N GLY A 419 22.27 -44.01 36.93
CA GLY A 419 23.25 -43.95 38.00
C GLY A 419 24.50 -43.12 37.70
N LYS A 420 24.59 -42.41 36.55
CA LYS A 420 25.73 -41.53 36.25
C LYS A 420 25.72 -40.29 37.15
N THR A 421 26.90 -39.76 37.47
CA THR A 421 27.00 -38.46 38.13
C THR A 421 26.43 -37.34 37.25
N ARG A 422 25.93 -36.26 37.84
CA ARG A 422 25.32 -35.11 37.10
C ARG A 422 26.22 -34.61 35.99
N TRP A 423 27.51 -34.49 36.24
CA TRP A 423 28.49 -34.01 35.26
C TRP A 423 28.67 -35.01 34.13
N GLN A 424 28.87 -36.31 34.43
CA GLN A 424 28.97 -37.35 33.41
C GLN A 424 27.69 -37.50 32.59
N ALA A 425 26.54 -37.49 33.24
CA ALA A 425 25.25 -37.55 32.59
C ALA A 425 25.05 -36.38 31.60
N ALA A 426 25.42 -35.15 32.01
CA ALA A 426 25.31 -33.97 31.14
C ALA A 426 26.26 -34.05 29.93
N VAL A 427 27.52 -34.51 30.12
CA VAL A 427 28.46 -34.63 29.00
C VAL A 427 28.07 -35.75 28.05
N ASP A 428 27.82 -36.95 28.58
CA ASP A 428 27.54 -38.14 27.77
C ASP A 428 26.24 -38.03 27.01
N ALA A 429 25.14 -37.63 27.71
CA ALA A 429 23.83 -37.50 27.11
C ALA A 429 23.80 -36.42 26.01
N THR A 430 24.43 -35.27 26.26
CA THR A 430 24.43 -34.20 25.21
C THR A 430 25.29 -34.60 24.02
N SER A 431 26.40 -35.31 24.28
CA SER A 431 27.27 -35.80 23.19
C SER A 431 26.60 -36.91 22.35
N GLU A 432 25.71 -37.70 22.98
CA GLU A 432 24.95 -38.75 22.29
C GLU A 432 23.94 -38.15 21.30
N VAL A 433 23.22 -37.07 21.68
CA VAL A 433 22.16 -36.49 20.86
C VAL A 433 22.62 -35.32 19.95
N TRP A 434 23.83 -34.83 20.12
CA TRP A 434 24.39 -33.69 19.42
C TRP A 434 24.28 -33.80 17.89
N GLY A 435 24.68 -34.94 17.34
CA GLY A 435 24.63 -35.15 15.89
C GLY A 435 23.20 -35.10 15.33
N ALA A 436 22.26 -35.72 16.06
CA ALA A 436 20.84 -35.71 15.67
C ALA A 436 20.22 -34.29 15.78
N LEU A 437 20.55 -33.54 16.82
CA LEU A 437 20.07 -32.18 17.00
C LEU A 437 20.61 -31.23 15.91
N LEU A 438 21.92 -31.33 15.64
CA LEU A 438 22.51 -30.54 14.54
C LEU A 438 21.82 -30.84 13.20
N ALA A 439 21.57 -32.11 12.94
CA ALA A 439 20.89 -32.56 11.74
C ALA A 439 19.48 -31.99 11.63
N SER A 440 18.69 -32.17 12.67
CA SER A 440 17.32 -31.64 12.73
C SER A 440 17.30 -30.14 12.54
N THR A 441 18.18 -29.41 13.21
CA THR A 441 18.28 -27.94 13.08
C THR A 441 18.66 -27.51 11.67
N VAL A 442 19.69 -28.13 11.10
CA VAL A 442 20.16 -27.80 9.74
C VAL A 442 19.11 -28.18 8.67
N THR A 443 18.41 -29.28 8.83
CA THR A 443 17.31 -29.66 7.91
C THR A 443 16.14 -28.68 8.00
N THR A 444 15.78 -28.24 9.21
CA THR A 444 14.73 -27.23 9.39
C THR A 444 15.12 -25.89 8.75
N ILE A 445 16.35 -25.43 8.97
CA ILE A 445 16.87 -24.22 8.33
C ILE A 445 16.88 -24.37 6.80
N ALA A 446 17.28 -25.55 6.29
CA ALA A 446 17.31 -25.82 4.84
C ALA A 446 15.94 -25.75 4.16
N VAL A 447 14.85 -26.01 4.88
CA VAL A 447 13.49 -25.88 4.37
C VAL A 447 13.10 -24.39 4.22
N PHE A 448 13.50 -23.53 5.18
CA PHE A 448 13.19 -22.10 5.11
C PHE A 448 14.17 -21.30 4.24
N LEU A 449 15.35 -21.84 3.93
CA LEU A 449 16.39 -21.15 3.19
C LEU A 449 15.97 -20.75 1.75
N PRO A 450 15.29 -21.57 0.94
CA PRO A 450 14.86 -21.19 -0.41
C PRO A 450 13.94 -19.97 -0.42
N ILE A 451 13.06 -19.82 0.57
CA ILE A 451 12.13 -18.69 0.71
C ILE A 451 12.87 -17.34 0.77
N MET A 452 14.09 -17.34 1.30
CA MET A 452 14.91 -16.12 1.37
C MET A 452 15.37 -15.63 -0.01
N PHE A 453 15.26 -16.45 -1.05
CA PHE A 453 15.67 -16.13 -2.42
C PHE A 453 14.51 -15.75 -3.35
N ILE A 454 13.27 -15.86 -2.88
CA ILE A 454 12.09 -15.40 -3.64
C ILE A 454 12.18 -13.87 -3.78
N ARG A 455 12.19 -13.38 -5.01
CA ARG A 455 12.33 -11.95 -5.31
C ARG A 455 10.99 -11.22 -5.42
N GLU A 456 9.90 -11.96 -5.61
CA GLU A 456 8.55 -11.41 -5.68
C GLU A 456 8.15 -10.70 -4.36
N GLN A 457 7.16 -9.82 -4.42
CA GLN A 457 6.72 -9.03 -3.26
C GLN A 457 6.36 -9.89 -2.05
N ALA A 458 5.60 -10.97 -2.27
CA ALA A 458 5.28 -11.93 -1.21
C ALA A 458 6.55 -12.57 -0.62
N GLY A 459 7.53 -12.93 -1.46
CA GLY A 459 8.80 -13.48 -1.02
C GLY A 459 9.54 -12.54 -0.07
N GLN A 460 9.57 -11.24 -0.37
CA GLN A 460 10.18 -10.24 0.52
C GLN A 460 9.48 -10.16 1.88
N LEU A 461 8.15 -10.23 1.91
CA LEU A 461 7.39 -10.30 3.16
C LEU A 461 7.76 -11.53 3.99
N PHE A 462 7.90 -12.70 3.36
CA PHE A 462 8.19 -13.96 4.05
C PHE A 462 9.67 -14.16 4.37
N GLN A 463 10.56 -13.38 3.78
CA GLN A 463 11.97 -13.38 4.11
C GLN A 463 12.22 -13.06 5.59
N ASP A 464 11.48 -12.10 6.15
CA ASP A 464 11.58 -11.73 7.57
C ASP A 464 11.13 -12.86 8.50
N ILE A 465 10.07 -13.60 8.14
CA ILE A 465 9.67 -14.82 8.89
C ILE A 465 10.78 -15.85 8.85
N SER A 466 11.28 -16.16 7.67
CA SER A 466 12.31 -17.18 7.48
C SER A 466 13.58 -16.87 8.26
N ILE A 467 14.03 -15.62 8.24
CA ILE A 467 15.21 -15.18 9.01
C ILE A 467 14.93 -15.25 10.51
N ALA A 468 13.76 -14.83 10.98
CA ALA A 468 13.40 -14.89 12.39
C ALA A 468 13.37 -16.34 12.89
N ILE A 469 12.74 -17.26 12.15
CA ILE A 469 12.65 -18.68 12.49
C ILE A 469 14.04 -19.33 12.45
N CYS A 470 14.79 -19.18 11.36
CA CYS A 470 16.13 -19.77 11.21
C CYS A 470 17.07 -19.27 12.31
N SER A 471 17.04 -17.98 12.62
CA SER A 471 17.86 -17.40 13.69
C SER A 471 17.48 -17.95 15.06
N ALA A 472 16.18 -18.04 15.37
CA ALA A 472 15.69 -18.56 16.63
C ALA A 472 16.09 -20.03 16.84
N ILE A 473 15.95 -20.85 15.80
CA ILE A 473 16.31 -22.28 15.86
C ILE A 473 17.83 -22.45 15.97
N ALA A 474 18.63 -21.68 15.24
CA ALA A 474 20.09 -21.71 15.34
C ALA A 474 20.58 -21.31 16.73
N VAL A 475 20.01 -20.23 17.31
CA VAL A 475 20.31 -19.81 18.69
C VAL A 475 19.88 -20.88 19.69
N SER A 476 18.70 -21.49 19.51
CA SER A 476 18.21 -22.57 20.36
C SER A 476 19.15 -23.77 20.38
N LEU A 477 19.71 -24.17 19.24
CA LEU A 477 20.72 -25.23 19.17
C LEU A 477 21.93 -24.90 20.07
N ILE A 478 22.47 -23.67 19.95
CA ILE A 478 23.61 -23.20 20.72
C ILE A 478 23.28 -23.24 22.23
N VAL A 479 22.09 -22.75 22.63
CA VAL A 479 21.61 -22.75 23.99
C VAL A 479 21.44 -24.19 24.50
N SER A 480 20.89 -25.08 23.69
CA SER A 480 20.65 -26.49 24.05
C SER A 480 21.93 -27.28 24.29
N ILE A 481 23.03 -26.99 23.59
CA ILE A 481 24.30 -27.69 23.75
C ILE A 481 25.25 -27.02 24.73
N THR A 482 25.00 -25.77 25.17
CA THR A 482 25.85 -25.03 26.09
C THR A 482 25.16 -24.75 27.41
N VAL A 483 24.02 -24.09 27.40
CA VAL A 483 23.31 -23.60 28.58
C VAL A 483 22.61 -24.75 29.33
N ILE A 484 21.83 -25.57 28.56
CA ILE A 484 21.05 -26.66 29.14
C ILE A 484 21.95 -27.66 29.90
N PRO A 485 23.04 -28.26 29.33
CA PRO A 485 23.88 -29.19 30.02
C PRO A 485 24.62 -28.53 31.19
N THR A 486 25.03 -27.27 31.09
CA THR A 486 25.71 -26.52 32.14
C THR A 486 24.80 -26.29 33.35
N LEU A 487 23.53 -25.89 33.14
CA LEU A 487 22.54 -25.71 34.19
C LEU A 487 22.11 -27.08 34.78
N SER A 488 21.89 -28.08 33.92
CA SER A 488 21.49 -29.42 34.30
C SER A 488 22.51 -30.09 35.25
N ALA A 489 23.80 -29.97 34.93
CA ALA A 489 24.88 -30.49 35.78
C ALA A 489 24.86 -29.92 37.20
N ARG A 490 24.22 -28.75 37.44
CA ARG A 490 24.22 -28.06 38.75
C ARG A 490 22.87 -28.10 39.46
N ILE A 491 21.77 -27.96 38.72
CA ILE A 491 20.43 -27.75 39.29
C ILE A 491 19.63 -29.06 39.39
N LEU A 492 19.83 -30.00 38.43
CA LEU A 492 19.05 -31.22 38.43
C LEU A 492 19.22 -32.05 39.68
N LYS A 493 18.09 -32.48 40.25
CA LYS A 493 18.06 -33.42 41.37
C LYS A 493 17.24 -34.62 40.91
N VAL A 494 17.82 -35.81 40.97
CA VAL A 494 17.04 -37.05 40.82
C VAL A 494 16.44 -37.38 42.16
N SER A 495 15.12 -37.50 42.22
CA SER A 495 14.46 -38.03 43.42
C SER A 495 14.72 -39.52 43.52
N SER A 496 15.44 -39.93 44.56
CA SER A 496 15.76 -41.34 44.82
C SER A 496 14.52 -42.21 45.17
N LYS A 497 13.34 -41.65 45.13
CA LYS A 497 12.10 -42.37 45.52
C LYS A 497 11.40 -43.11 44.36
N ILE A 498 11.98 -43.16 43.16
CA ILE A 498 11.37 -43.88 42.01
C ILE A 498 12.11 -45.21 41.73
N HIS A 499 12.72 -45.83 42.70
CA HIS A 499 13.14 -47.22 42.59
C HIS A 499 12.13 -48.19 43.26
N GLY A 500 10.89 -47.92 43.08
CA GLY A 500 9.83 -48.90 43.34
C GLY A 500 9.34 -49.45 41.99
N THR A 501 9.46 -50.75 41.83
CA THR A 501 8.72 -51.52 40.82
C THR A 501 7.23 -51.34 41.03
N HIS A 502 6.70 -50.20 40.56
CA HIS A 502 5.28 -50.09 40.32
C HIS A 502 5.04 -50.68 38.93
N GLU A 503 4.50 -51.87 38.89
CA GLU A 503 3.64 -52.30 37.80
C GLU A 503 2.48 -51.28 37.69
N ASP A 504 2.73 -50.15 37.03
CA ASP A 504 1.69 -49.21 36.71
C ASP A 504 0.77 -49.87 35.68
N SER A 505 -0.30 -50.47 36.18
CA SER A 505 -1.43 -50.99 35.40
C SER A 505 -2.28 -49.85 34.79
N GLY A 506 -1.67 -48.71 34.55
CA GLY A 506 -2.30 -47.51 33.96
C GLY A 506 -2.76 -47.77 32.52
N TRP A 507 -3.79 -47.05 32.05
CA TRP A 507 -4.30 -47.12 30.68
C TRP A 507 -3.22 -46.77 29.65
N LEU A 508 -2.27 -45.92 29.99
CA LEU A 508 -1.11 -45.55 29.16
C LEU A 508 -0.22 -46.76 28.83
N ASN A 509 0.10 -47.62 29.84
CA ASN A 509 0.87 -48.82 29.56
C ASN A 509 0.10 -49.83 28.73
N ARG A 510 -1.22 -49.95 28.94
CA ARG A 510 -2.07 -50.79 28.08
C ARG A 510 -2.13 -50.29 26.67
N PHE A 511 -2.17 -48.95 26.45
CA PHE A 511 -2.13 -48.32 25.12
C PHE A 511 -0.78 -48.54 24.47
N SER A 512 0.32 -48.27 25.16
CA SER A 512 1.69 -48.51 24.68
C SER A 512 1.93 -49.95 24.26
N ASN A 513 1.51 -50.91 25.07
CA ASN A 513 1.62 -52.32 24.74
C ASN A 513 0.77 -52.71 23.53
N ARG A 514 -0.41 -52.14 23.34
CA ARG A 514 -1.22 -52.39 22.14
C ARG A 514 -0.56 -51.82 20.90
N VAL A 515 0.01 -50.61 20.97
CA VAL A 515 0.77 -50.02 19.88
C VAL A 515 1.98 -50.89 19.54
N ALA A 516 2.74 -51.33 20.51
CA ALA A 516 3.88 -52.23 20.33
C ALA A 516 3.48 -53.53 19.63
N GLN A 517 2.41 -54.19 20.09
CA GLN A 517 1.85 -55.40 19.46
C GLN A 517 1.39 -55.17 18.04
N PHE A 518 0.80 -54.01 17.76
CA PHE A 518 0.38 -53.63 16.40
C PHE A 518 1.58 -53.42 15.47
N VAL A 519 2.61 -52.74 15.95
CA VAL A 519 3.87 -52.56 15.22
C VAL A 519 4.56 -53.88 14.94
N ASP A 520 4.63 -54.77 15.94
CA ASP A 520 5.19 -56.13 15.77
C ASP A 520 4.40 -56.94 14.76
N TYR A 521 3.08 -56.86 14.77
CA TYR A 521 2.22 -57.53 13.76
C TYR A 521 2.49 -57.07 12.34
N ILE A 522 2.69 -55.74 12.13
CA ILE A 522 3.06 -55.21 10.82
C ILE A 522 4.48 -55.67 10.44
N ASN A 523 5.43 -55.61 11.37
CA ASN A 523 6.83 -55.95 11.11
C ASN A 523 7.10 -57.43 10.88
N ALA A 524 6.17 -58.30 11.26
CA ALA A 524 6.35 -59.75 11.15
C ALA A 524 6.51 -60.29 9.72
N ASN A 525 5.98 -59.57 8.72
CA ASN A 525 6.01 -59.95 7.29
C ASN A 525 6.36 -58.81 6.36
N GLY A 526 7.27 -59.04 5.39
CA GLY A 526 7.68 -58.03 4.43
C GLY A 526 6.52 -57.47 3.54
N THR A 527 5.58 -58.36 3.17
CA THR A 527 4.38 -57.92 2.42
C THR A 527 3.44 -57.05 3.21
N ARG A 528 3.29 -57.32 4.52
CA ARG A 528 2.48 -56.45 5.40
C ARG A 528 3.14 -55.08 5.60
N ARG A 529 4.46 -55.04 5.80
CA ARG A 529 5.24 -53.78 5.88
C ARG A 529 5.05 -52.93 4.64
N LEU A 530 5.31 -53.51 3.48
CA LEU A 530 5.18 -52.78 2.20
C LEU A 530 3.74 -52.35 1.93
N GLY A 531 2.76 -53.22 2.18
CA GLY A 531 1.35 -52.89 2.03
C GLY A 531 0.86 -51.80 2.96
N THR A 532 1.32 -51.78 4.21
CA THR A 532 0.99 -50.72 5.18
C THR A 532 1.60 -49.38 4.75
N ILE A 533 2.90 -49.35 4.38
CA ILE A 533 3.60 -48.12 3.95
C ILE A 533 2.93 -47.57 2.69
N LEU A 534 2.76 -48.41 1.64
CA LEU A 534 2.14 -47.94 0.41
C LEU A 534 0.67 -47.53 0.61
N GLY A 535 -0.06 -48.27 1.43
CA GLY A 535 -1.44 -47.97 1.76
C GLY A 535 -1.58 -46.61 2.44
N ILE A 536 -0.75 -46.34 3.47
CA ILE A 536 -0.76 -45.04 4.16
C ILE A 536 -0.37 -43.91 3.19
N VAL A 537 0.71 -44.05 2.42
CA VAL A 537 1.18 -43.01 1.48
C VAL A 537 0.11 -42.75 0.40
N ILE A 538 -0.48 -43.77 -0.20
CA ILE A 538 -1.50 -43.61 -1.23
C ILE A 538 -2.76 -42.94 -0.66
N VAL A 539 -3.22 -43.40 0.52
CA VAL A 539 -4.39 -42.81 1.17
C VAL A 539 -4.16 -41.35 1.56
N THR A 540 -3.01 -41.04 2.16
CA THR A 540 -2.70 -39.66 2.57
C THR A 540 -2.50 -38.75 1.37
N MET A 541 -1.83 -39.17 0.31
CA MET A 541 -1.72 -38.41 -0.95
C MET A 541 -3.09 -38.18 -1.59
N GLY A 542 -3.91 -39.22 -1.67
CA GLY A 542 -5.26 -39.15 -2.25
C GLY A 542 -6.18 -38.19 -1.46
N LEU A 543 -6.15 -38.31 -0.14
CA LEU A 543 -6.90 -37.39 0.74
C LEU A 543 -6.37 -35.98 0.69
N SER A 544 -5.04 -35.78 0.70
CA SER A 544 -4.45 -34.44 0.55
C SER A 544 -4.87 -33.76 -0.75
N TYR A 545 -4.86 -34.49 -1.87
CA TYR A 545 -5.31 -33.94 -3.14
C TYR A 545 -6.81 -33.61 -3.15
N TYR A 546 -7.64 -34.43 -2.51
CA TYR A 546 -9.08 -34.18 -2.42
C TYR A 546 -9.46 -33.01 -1.50
N LEU A 547 -8.75 -32.86 -0.38
CA LEU A 547 -9.00 -31.84 0.64
C LEU A 547 -8.25 -30.52 0.37
N LEU A 548 -7.29 -30.48 -0.58
CA LEU A 548 -6.47 -29.30 -0.85
C LEU A 548 -7.36 -28.12 -1.25
N PRO A 549 -7.46 -27.07 -0.44
CA PRO A 549 -8.27 -25.89 -0.77
C PRO A 549 -7.60 -25.07 -1.88
N SER A 550 -8.41 -24.27 -2.56
CA SER A 550 -7.90 -23.30 -3.53
C SER A 550 -7.05 -22.24 -2.84
N ALA A 551 -6.03 -21.75 -3.58
CA ALA A 551 -5.04 -20.84 -3.01
C ALA A 551 -5.50 -19.38 -2.99
N GLU A 552 -5.01 -18.66 -1.98
CA GLU A 552 -5.04 -17.21 -1.83
C GLU A 552 -3.62 -16.63 -1.96
N TYR A 553 -3.53 -15.32 -2.28
CA TYR A 553 -2.24 -14.66 -2.37
C TYR A 553 -1.65 -14.33 -0.98
N LEU A 554 -2.34 -13.49 -0.22
CA LEU A 554 -1.93 -13.06 1.12
C LEU A 554 -3.13 -13.13 2.07
N PRO A 555 -2.92 -13.33 3.38
CA PRO A 555 -4.01 -13.29 4.34
C PRO A 555 -4.67 -11.91 4.38
N ASN A 556 -5.96 -11.85 4.72
CA ASN A 556 -6.72 -10.59 4.73
C ASN A 556 -6.19 -9.57 5.74
N GLY A 557 -5.72 -9.99 6.90
CA GLY A 557 -5.23 -9.09 7.95
C GLY A 557 -6.20 -7.93 8.18
N ASN A 558 -7.26 -8.13 8.91
CA ASN A 558 -8.35 -7.17 9.08
C ASN A 558 -7.88 -5.86 9.71
N ARG A 559 -7.90 -4.78 8.94
CA ARG A 559 -7.64 -3.43 9.42
C ARG A 559 -8.94 -2.80 9.92
N ASN A 560 -8.91 -2.05 11.01
CA ASN A 560 -10.07 -1.27 11.48
C ASN A 560 -10.28 -0.03 10.58
N LEU A 561 -10.49 -0.27 9.30
CA LEU A 561 -10.76 0.77 8.32
C LEU A 561 -11.61 0.19 7.19
N VAL A 562 -12.80 0.70 7.03
CA VAL A 562 -13.68 0.41 5.88
C VAL A 562 -13.62 1.59 4.93
N ILE A 563 -13.31 1.32 3.68
CA ILE A 563 -13.28 2.33 2.62
C ILE A 563 -14.40 2.04 1.62
N GLY A 564 -15.19 3.06 1.34
CA GLY A 564 -16.20 3.05 0.29
C GLY A 564 -15.72 3.88 -0.91
N PHE A 565 -16.11 3.43 -2.07
CA PHE A 565 -15.83 4.07 -3.35
C PHE A 565 -17.13 4.24 -4.14
N MET A 566 -17.26 5.37 -4.85
CA MET A 566 -18.40 5.62 -5.72
C MET A 566 -17.93 6.30 -7.02
N LEU A 567 -18.35 5.74 -8.15
CA LEU A 567 -18.32 6.36 -9.47
C LEU A 567 -19.69 6.98 -9.72
N PRO A 568 -19.79 8.30 -9.90
CA PRO A 568 -21.04 8.95 -10.24
C PRO A 568 -21.44 8.66 -11.70
N PRO A 569 -22.66 8.97 -12.10
CA PRO A 569 -22.99 9.12 -13.51
C PRO A 569 -22.04 10.13 -14.20
N PRO A 570 -21.72 9.95 -15.49
CA PRO A 570 -20.80 10.83 -16.20
C PRO A 570 -21.28 12.29 -16.20
N GLY A 571 -20.33 13.22 -16.12
CA GLY A 571 -20.61 14.66 -16.20
C GLY A 571 -21.03 15.34 -14.90
N TYR A 572 -20.94 14.67 -13.74
CA TYR A 572 -21.14 15.34 -12.46
C TYR A 572 -20.01 16.34 -12.20
N ASN A 573 -20.38 17.53 -11.75
CA ASN A 573 -19.43 18.52 -11.24
C ASN A 573 -19.17 18.31 -9.74
N LEU A 574 -18.16 19.01 -9.21
CA LEU A 574 -17.75 18.87 -7.81
C LEU A 574 -18.88 19.25 -6.83
N ASP A 575 -19.68 20.28 -7.16
CA ASP A 575 -20.79 20.73 -6.30
C ASP A 575 -21.88 19.66 -6.18
N GLU A 576 -22.18 18.97 -7.29
CA GLU A 576 -23.15 17.87 -7.27
C GLU A 576 -22.58 16.66 -6.53
N MET A 577 -21.27 16.40 -6.67
CA MET A 577 -20.59 15.38 -5.87
C MET A 577 -20.65 15.68 -4.37
N VAL A 578 -20.48 16.93 -3.97
CA VAL A 578 -20.63 17.34 -2.55
C VAL A 578 -22.05 17.17 -2.07
N LYS A 579 -23.06 17.50 -2.87
CA LYS A 579 -24.47 17.25 -2.51
C LYS A 579 -24.76 15.76 -2.35
N THR A 580 -24.28 14.95 -3.30
CA THR A 580 -24.36 13.50 -3.22
C THR A 580 -23.67 12.95 -1.97
N GLY A 581 -22.48 13.47 -1.65
CA GLY A 581 -21.75 13.15 -0.43
C GLY A 581 -22.54 13.46 0.84
N LYS A 582 -23.24 14.60 0.89
CA LYS A 582 -24.10 14.94 2.04
C LYS A 582 -25.24 13.95 2.23
N VAL A 583 -25.82 13.42 1.15
CA VAL A 583 -26.86 12.37 1.24
C VAL A 583 -26.29 11.11 1.90
N ILE A 584 -25.06 10.71 1.53
CA ILE A 584 -24.38 9.57 2.15
C ILE A 584 -24.07 9.86 3.61
N GLU A 585 -23.52 11.07 3.91
CA GLU A 585 -23.25 11.50 5.27
C GLU A 585 -24.48 11.47 6.16
N ASP A 586 -25.64 11.95 5.68
CA ASP A 586 -26.88 11.96 6.46
C ASP A 586 -27.36 10.56 6.83
N GLN A 587 -27.16 9.57 5.95
CA GLN A 587 -27.47 8.18 6.24
C GLN A 587 -26.50 7.53 7.23
N MET A 588 -25.23 7.91 7.17
CA MET A 588 -24.20 7.36 8.05
C MET A 588 -24.12 8.12 9.39
N ARG A 589 -24.68 9.33 9.49
CA ARG A 589 -24.64 10.20 10.68
C ARG A 589 -25.07 9.51 11.97
N PRO A 590 -26.12 8.69 12.04
CA PRO A 590 -26.51 8.01 13.28
C PRO A 590 -25.37 7.14 13.86
N LEU A 591 -24.49 6.61 13.02
CA LEU A 591 -23.42 5.71 13.44
C LEU A 591 -22.27 6.44 14.18
N TRP A 592 -21.98 7.71 13.86
CA TRP A 592 -20.94 8.46 14.57
C TRP A 592 -21.49 9.40 15.65
N THR A 593 -22.79 9.72 15.64
CA THR A 593 -23.39 10.58 16.65
C THR A 593 -23.85 9.83 17.89
N ALA A 594 -24.12 8.51 17.76
CA ALA A 594 -24.53 7.67 18.89
C ALA A 594 -23.43 7.58 19.96
N LYS A 595 -23.83 7.58 21.25
CA LYS A 595 -22.93 7.52 22.41
C LYS A 595 -23.43 6.50 23.43
N GLY A 596 -22.50 5.92 24.21
CA GLY A 596 -22.82 4.96 25.27
C GLY A 596 -23.46 3.68 24.74
N GLU A 597 -24.31 3.01 25.53
CA GLU A 597 -24.94 1.72 25.21
C GLU A 597 -25.71 1.70 23.89
N SER A 598 -26.25 2.85 23.45
CA SER A 598 -26.88 2.94 22.13
C SER A 598 -25.91 2.77 20.96
N ALA A 599 -24.64 3.07 21.16
CA ALA A 599 -23.61 2.87 20.14
C ALA A 599 -23.23 1.39 20.04
N ASP A 600 -23.15 0.66 21.17
CA ASP A 600 -22.71 -0.72 21.21
C ASP A 600 -23.63 -1.67 20.43
N THR A 601 -24.89 -1.30 20.27
CA THR A 601 -25.87 -2.05 19.47
C THR A 601 -25.79 -1.80 17.96
N LEU A 602 -25.04 -0.77 17.55
CA LEU A 602 -24.86 -0.41 16.15
C LEU A 602 -23.76 -1.24 15.49
N PRO A 603 -23.76 -1.37 14.15
CA PRO A 603 -22.65 -1.97 13.43
C PRO A 603 -21.29 -1.35 13.81
N GLY A 604 -20.30 -2.19 14.10
CA GLY A 604 -18.97 -1.74 14.52
C GLY A 604 -18.92 -1.06 15.90
N GLY A 605 -19.97 -1.17 16.74
CA GLY A 605 -20.09 -0.37 17.95
C GLY A 605 -20.25 1.14 17.66
N GLY A 606 -20.65 1.50 16.45
CA GLY A 606 -20.64 2.85 15.89
C GLY A 606 -19.33 3.20 15.18
N ILE A 607 -19.28 4.41 14.63
CA ILE A 607 -18.12 4.93 13.91
C ILE A 607 -17.34 5.89 14.83
N ASN A 608 -16.03 5.72 14.89
CA ASN A 608 -15.10 6.61 15.57
C ASN A 608 -14.72 7.81 14.69
N ASN A 609 -14.25 7.52 13.47
CA ASN A 609 -13.87 8.51 12.48
C ASN A 609 -14.59 8.23 11.15
N PHE A 610 -15.16 9.28 10.55
CA PHE A 610 -15.75 9.23 9.21
C PHE A 610 -15.21 10.37 8.36
N PHE A 611 -14.70 10.06 7.19
CA PHE A 611 -14.27 11.07 6.22
C PHE A 611 -14.86 10.80 4.84
N LEU A 612 -15.00 11.85 4.05
CA LEU A 612 -15.46 11.81 2.68
C LEU A 612 -14.59 12.75 1.84
N VAL A 613 -14.16 12.26 0.69
CA VAL A 613 -13.39 13.02 -0.30
C VAL A 613 -14.18 13.02 -1.59
N ALA A 614 -14.64 14.19 -2.01
CA ALA A 614 -15.37 14.38 -3.25
C ALA A 614 -14.40 14.88 -4.32
N LEU A 615 -14.37 14.20 -5.46
CA LEU A 615 -13.70 14.57 -6.71
C LEU A 615 -14.78 14.65 -7.82
N PRO A 616 -14.57 15.33 -8.93
CA PRO A 616 -15.59 15.44 -9.97
C PRO A 616 -16.05 14.08 -10.53
N ASN A 617 -15.14 13.14 -10.69
CA ASN A 617 -15.37 11.84 -11.34
C ASN A 617 -15.41 10.65 -10.41
N GLN A 618 -15.20 10.85 -9.11
CA GLN A 618 -15.23 9.77 -8.11
C GLN A 618 -15.37 10.33 -6.69
N MET A 619 -15.82 9.49 -5.79
CA MET A 619 -15.92 9.81 -4.36
C MET A 619 -15.35 8.69 -3.54
N PHE A 620 -14.64 9.06 -2.49
CA PHE A 620 -14.14 8.14 -1.48
C PHE A 620 -14.75 8.47 -0.14
N MET A 621 -15.12 7.47 0.61
CA MET A 621 -15.43 7.61 2.03
C MET A 621 -14.64 6.59 2.82
N GLY A 622 -14.26 6.96 4.03
CA GLY A 622 -13.59 6.03 4.94
C GLY A 622 -14.18 6.15 6.33
N MET A 623 -14.19 5.03 7.03
CA MET A 623 -14.73 4.95 8.37
C MET A 623 -13.96 3.97 9.24
N GLU A 624 -13.77 4.34 10.48
CA GLU A 624 -13.14 3.54 11.52
C GLU A 624 -14.21 3.13 12.54
N ALA A 625 -14.34 1.84 12.82
CA ALA A 625 -15.25 1.34 13.85
C ALA A 625 -14.72 1.69 15.24
N ARG A 626 -15.62 1.89 16.22
CA ARG A 626 -15.22 2.02 17.63
C ARG A 626 -14.71 0.71 18.18
N ASP A 627 -15.35 -0.40 17.81
CA ASP A 627 -14.87 -1.74 18.10
C ASP A 627 -14.14 -2.31 16.87
N ALA A 628 -12.81 -2.37 16.93
CA ALA A 628 -11.97 -2.84 15.84
C ALA A 628 -12.29 -4.28 15.39
N SER A 629 -12.77 -5.12 16.31
CA SER A 629 -13.11 -6.52 16.02
C SER A 629 -14.38 -6.67 15.18
N ARG A 630 -15.22 -5.62 15.17
CA ARG A 630 -16.52 -5.59 14.48
C ARG A 630 -16.53 -4.67 13.25
N ALA A 631 -15.37 -4.22 12.77
CA ALA A 631 -15.26 -3.29 11.66
C ALA A 631 -15.95 -3.76 10.36
N SER A 632 -15.96 -5.07 10.10
CA SER A 632 -16.65 -5.67 8.95
C SER A 632 -18.16 -5.42 8.92
N GLU A 633 -18.79 -5.22 10.10
CA GLU A 633 -20.22 -4.93 10.20
C GLU A 633 -20.59 -3.56 9.61
N LEU A 634 -19.62 -2.66 9.43
CA LEU A 634 -19.84 -1.36 8.76
C LEU A 634 -19.99 -1.50 7.25
N VAL A 635 -19.47 -2.56 6.63
CA VAL A 635 -19.48 -2.75 5.18
C VAL A 635 -20.90 -2.80 4.60
N PRO A 636 -21.86 -3.57 5.15
CA PRO A 636 -23.25 -3.57 4.68
C PRO A 636 -23.93 -2.20 4.82
N ALA A 637 -23.65 -1.47 5.92
CA ALA A 637 -24.23 -0.14 6.14
C ALA A 637 -23.71 0.87 5.10
N ALA A 638 -22.41 0.84 4.84
CA ALA A 638 -21.75 1.66 3.82
C ALA A 638 -22.27 1.35 2.41
N ASN A 639 -22.38 0.08 2.06
CA ASN A 639 -22.95 -0.34 0.76
C ASN A 639 -24.39 0.12 0.60
N LYS A 640 -25.21 0.02 1.65
CA LYS A 640 -26.58 0.53 1.62
C LYS A 640 -26.62 2.03 1.33
N ALA A 641 -25.76 2.83 1.95
CA ALA A 641 -25.68 4.27 1.72
C ALA A 641 -25.27 4.58 0.28
N LEU A 642 -24.27 3.88 -0.27
CA LEU A 642 -23.80 4.06 -1.65
C LEU A 642 -24.88 3.68 -2.68
N PHE A 643 -25.63 2.60 -2.46
CA PHE A 643 -26.69 2.16 -3.38
C PHE A 643 -27.92 3.06 -3.43
N THR A 644 -28.03 4.05 -2.55
CA THR A 644 -29.13 5.03 -2.62
C THR A 644 -28.98 6.05 -3.72
N ILE A 645 -27.78 6.17 -4.30
CA ILE A 645 -27.52 7.15 -5.34
C ILE A 645 -27.84 6.55 -6.72
N PRO A 646 -28.86 7.07 -7.42
CA PRO A 646 -29.29 6.51 -8.69
C PRO A 646 -28.21 6.64 -9.78
N GLY A 647 -27.96 5.56 -10.52
CA GLY A 647 -27.00 5.53 -11.60
C GLY A 647 -25.53 5.50 -11.20
N ALA A 648 -25.22 5.61 -9.90
CA ALA A 648 -23.86 5.48 -9.42
C ALA A 648 -23.45 4.01 -9.22
N ILE A 649 -22.18 3.73 -9.46
CA ILE A 649 -21.55 2.43 -9.13
C ILE A 649 -20.73 2.63 -7.86
N GLY A 650 -21.10 1.97 -6.78
CA GLY A 650 -20.37 2.12 -5.53
C GLY A 650 -20.37 0.84 -4.70
N PHE A 651 -19.31 0.67 -3.93
CA PHE A 651 -19.19 -0.40 -2.94
C PHE A 651 -18.21 0.01 -1.84
N ALA A 652 -18.34 -0.63 -0.69
CA ALA A 652 -17.42 -0.50 0.43
C ALA A 652 -16.77 -1.85 0.74
N ASN A 653 -15.55 -1.80 1.23
CA ASN A 653 -14.80 -2.97 1.66
C ASN A 653 -13.94 -2.65 2.88
N GLN A 654 -13.70 -3.65 3.74
CA GLN A 654 -12.72 -3.54 4.81
C GLN A 654 -11.31 -3.66 4.23
N THR A 655 -10.41 -2.75 4.61
CA THR A 655 -9.05 -2.74 4.08
C THR A 655 -8.20 -3.83 4.73
N SER A 656 -7.28 -4.40 3.95
CA SER A 656 -6.28 -5.37 4.42
C SER A 656 -5.05 -4.66 5.01
N LEU A 657 -4.36 -5.32 5.95
CA LEU A 657 -3.05 -4.90 6.44
C LEU A 657 -1.95 -5.07 5.36
N PHE A 658 -2.10 -6.06 4.49
CA PHE A 658 -1.10 -6.44 3.49
C PHE A 658 -1.48 -6.00 2.08
N GLY A 659 -2.72 -5.60 1.86
CA GLY A 659 -3.25 -5.15 0.57
C GLY A 659 -3.00 -3.69 0.29
N ARG A 660 -2.97 -3.34 -0.98
CA ARG A 660 -2.78 -1.97 -1.48
C ARG A 660 -4.06 -1.42 -2.05
N GLY A 661 -4.33 -0.16 -1.77
CA GLY A 661 -5.49 0.53 -2.31
C GLY A 661 -6.83 -0.07 -1.85
N PHE A 662 -7.85 0.12 -2.65
CA PHE A 662 -9.21 -0.31 -2.37
C PHE A 662 -9.44 -1.80 -2.44
N ALA A 663 -8.74 -2.46 -3.36
CA ALA A 663 -9.00 -3.83 -3.72
C ALA A 663 -8.43 -4.84 -2.70
N GLY A 664 -7.54 -4.40 -1.83
CA GLY A 664 -6.91 -5.27 -0.83
C GLY A 664 -6.06 -6.38 -1.46
N THR A 665 -5.97 -7.51 -0.78
CA THR A 665 -5.22 -8.69 -1.24
C THR A 665 -6.06 -9.68 -2.05
N ARG A 666 -7.38 -9.52 -2.06
CA ARG A 666 -8.34 -10.46 -2.66
C ARG A 666 -9.09 -9.83 -3.82
N SER A 667 -8.34 -9.45 -4.83
CA SER A 667 -8.93 -8.87 -6.04
C SER A 667 -8.37 -9.52 -7.29
N VAL A 668 -9.21 -9.61 -8.32
CA VAL A 668 -8.80 -9.94 -9.67
C VAL A 668 -9.00 -8.70 -10.53
N ARG A 669 -7.95 -8.26 -11.18
CA ARG A 669 -8.04 -7.23 -12.21
C ARG A 669 -8.10 -7.92 -13.57
N ILE A 670 -9.12 -7.61 -14.33
CA ILE A 670 -9.34 -8.13 -15.68
C ILE A 670 -9.05 -6.99 -16.64
N ASP A 671 -7.92 -7.01 -17.30
CA ASP A 671 -7.47 -6.00 -18.25
C ASP A 671 -7.93 -6.38 -19.66
N VAL A 672 -8.77 -5.55 -20.26
CA VAL A 672 -9.24 -5.68 -21.64
C VAL A 672 -8.46 -4.69 -22.50
N THR A 673 -7.63 -5.20 -23.38
CA THR A 673 -6.73 -4.38 -24.22
C THR A 673 -7.11 -4.43 -25.70
N GLY A 674 -6.82 -3.35 -26.42
CA GLY A 674 -7.06 -3.28 -27.86
C GLY A 674 -6.87 -1.87 -28.45
N PRO A 675 -7.00 -1.69 -29.77
CA PRO A 675 -6.78 -0.40 -30.43
C PRO A 675 -7.97 0.56 -30.31
N GLU A 676 -9.21 0.07 -30.40
CA GLU A 676 -10.41 0.89 -30.47
C GLU A 676 -11.16 0.91 -29.13
N LEU A 677 -11.21 2.07 -28.48
CA LEU A 677 -11.83 2.24 -27.17
C LEU A 677 -13.31 1.81 -27.10
N PRO A 678 -14.17 2.10 -28.08
CA PRO A 678 -15.57 1.65 -28.05
C PRO A 678 -15.72 0.12 -28.00
N GLU A 679 -14.85 -0.62 -28.70
CA GLU A 679 -14.91 -2.09 -28.71
C GLU A 679 -14.36 -2.67 -27.40
N ILE A 680 -13.30 -2.07 -26.85
CA ILE A 680 -12.81 -2.42 -25.51
C ILE A 680 -13.91 -2.26 -24.46
N LEU A 681 -14.66 -1.13 -24.51
CA LEU A 681 -15.77 -0.85 -23.60
C LEU A 681 -16.92 -1.84 -23.77
N ASN A 682 -17.23 -2.26 -25.02
CA ASN A 682 -18.24 -3.28 -25.28
C ASN A 682 -17.86 -4.63 -24.65
N ILE A 683 -16.59 -5.08 -24.84
CA ILE A 683 -16.08 -6.33 -24.26
C ILE A 683 -16.07 -6.20 -22.72
N ALA A 684 -15.53 -5.13 -22.18
CA ALA A 684 -15.46 -4.87 -20.74
C ALA A 684 -16.86 -4.81 -20.10
N GLY A 685 -17.85 -4.21 -20.78
CA GLY A 685 -19.25 -4.16 -20.36
C GLY A 685 -19.88 -5.55 -20.27
N GLN A 686 -19.59 -6.43 -21.25
CA GLN A 686 -20.05 -7.83 -21.20
C GLN A 686 -19.42 -8.61 -20.04
N ILE A 687 -18.11 -8.40 -19.79
CA ILE A 687 -17.42 -9.03 -18.66
C ILE A 687 -18.02 -8.53 -17.34
N PHE A 688 -18.16 -7.22 -17.17
CA PHE A 688 -18.72 -6.60 -15.96
C PHE A 688 -20.13 -7.10 -15.64
N GLY A 689 -20.98 -7.23 -16.68
CA GLY A 689 -22.34 -7.76 -16.52
C GLY A 689 -22.39 -9.23 -16.07
N GLN A 690 -21.40 -10.05 -16.47
CA GLN A 690 -21.34 -11.48 -16.12
C GLN A 690 -20.72 -11.74 -14.74
N ILE A 691 -19.88 -10.83 -14.22
CA ILE A 691 -19.15 -11.05 -12.95
C ILE A 691 -20.10 -11.38 -11.80
N ARG A 692 -21.19 -10.65 -11.66
CA ARG A 692 -22.17 -10.89 -10.55
C ARG A 692 -22.83 -12.26 -10.62
N THR A 693 -22.95 -12.81 -11.81
CA THR A 693 -23.56 -14.14 -12.01
C THR A 693 -22.54 -15.24 -11.73
N VAL A 694 -21.30 -15.07 -12.21
CA VAL A 694 -20.22 -16.06 -12.08
C VAL A 694 -19.59 -16.04 -10.68
N LEU A 695 -19.49 -14.84 -10.07
CA LEU A 695 -18.94 -14.63 -8.73
C LEU A 695 -19.96 -13.92 -7.84
N PRO A 696 -20.94 -14.66 -7.27
CA PRO A 696 -21.94 -14.05 -6.39
C PRO A 696 -21.29 -13.37 -5.17
N GLY A 697 -21.72 -12.16 -4.86
CA GLY A 697 -21.17 -11.38 -3.75
C GLY A 697 -19.90 -10.58 -4.08
N ALA A 698 -19.28 -10.78 -5.25
CA ALA A 698 -18.14 -9.99 -5.66
C ALA A 698 -18.53 -8.56 -6.03
N ASN A 699 -17.67 -7.60 -5.65
CA ASN A 699 -17.81 -6.20 -6.00
C ASN A 699 -16.87 -5.85 -7.15
N ALA A 700 -17.43 -5.51 -8.31
CA ALA A 700 -16.65 -5.15 -9.48
C ALA A 700 -16.74 -3.64 -9.76
N ARG A 701 -15.62 -3.03 -10.13
CA ARG A 701 -15.57 -1.65 -10.64
C ARG A 701 -14.80 -1.58 -11.94
N PRO A 702 -15.31 -0.87 -12.94
CA PRO A 702 -14.54 -0.57 -14.13
C PRO A 702 -13.57 0.59 -13.86
N ILE A 703 -12.39 0.54 -14.48
CA ILE A 703 -11.35 1.57 -14.41
C ILE A 703 -10.89 1.86 -15.85
N PRO A 704 -11.06 3.11 -16.32
CA PRO A 704 -11.60 4.28 -15.65
C PRO A 704 -13.12 4.29 -15.50
N GLY A 705 -13.85 3.63 -16.37
CA GLY A 705 -15.30 3.53 -16.44
C GLY A 705 -15.72 2.75 -17.67
N LEU A 706 -17.04 2.54 -17.85
CA LEU A 706 -17.62 1.86 -19.03
C LEU A 706 -18.31 2.81 -20.00
N ASP A 707 -18.35 4.09 -19.66
CA ASP A 707 -19.08 5.08 -20.44
C ASP A 707 -18.15 6.09 -21.11
N LEU A 708 -18.46 6.42 -22.36
CA LEU A 708 -17.89 7.58 -23.07
C LEU A 708 -18.74 8.85 -22.86
N GLY A 709 -19.62 8.84 -21.87
CA GLY A 709 -20.68 9.84 -21.70
C GLY A 709 -20.24 11.13 -21.02
N ASN A 710 -18.96 11.44 -20.87
CA ASN A 710 -18.54 12.72 -20.32
C ASN A 710 -18.92 13.86 -21.28
N PRO A 711 -19.78 14.80 -20.90
CA PRO A 711 -20.18 15.89 -21.78
C PRO A 711 -18.98 16.81 -22.04
N GLU A 712 -18.71 17.06 -23.32
CA GLU A 712 -17.61 17.89 -23.78
C GLU A 712 -18.15 18.91 -24.80
N VAL A 713 -17.71 20.16 -24.69
CA VAL A 713 -17.96 21.19 -25.66
C VAL A 713 -16.71 21.39 -26.50
N ARG A 714 -16.78 21.00 -27.79
CA ARG A 714 -15.66 21.15 -28.72
C ARG A 714 -15.85 22.40 -29.59
N VAL A 715 -14.83 23.22 -29.63
CA VAL A 715 -14.78 24.43 -30.48
C VAL A 715 -13.91 24.12 -31.69
N TYR A 716 -14.49 24.08 -32.87
CA TYR A 716 -13.78 23.83 -34.15
C TYR A 716 -13.59 25.15 -34.87
N PRO A 717 -12.38 25.78 -34.86
CA PRO A 717 -12.11 27.01 -35.58
C PRO A 717 -12.32 26.83 -37.07
N ASP A 718 -13.12 27.74 -37.68
CA ASP A 718 -13.19 27.86 -39.14
C ASP A 718 -12.02 28.72 -39.62
N ARG A 719 -11.06 28.10 -40.22
CA ARG A 719 -9.78 28.73 -40.60
C ARG A 719 -9.98 29.91 -41.59
N VAL A 720 -10.97 29.85 -42.43
CA VAL A 720 -11.25 30.90 -43.41
C VAL A 720 -11.90 32.09 -42.72
N ARG A 721 -12.98 31.86 -41.98
CA ARG A 721 -13.67 32.93 -41.24
C ARG A 721 -12.78 33.57 -40.19
N ALA A 722 -11.96 32.79 -39.52
CA ALA A 722 -11.00 33.28 -38.56
C ALA A 722 -9.92 34.18 -39.20
N ALA A 723 -9.35 33.75 -40.33
CA ALA A 723 -8.35 34.50 -41.06
C ALA A 723 -8.92 35.84 -41.61
N ASP A 724 -10.16 35.88 -42.05
CA ASP A 724 -10.82 37.10 -42.54
C ASP A 724 -10.92 38.20 -41.46
N VAL A 725 -10.96 37.83 -40.20
CA VAL A 725 -10.98 38.76 -39.05
C VAL A 725 -9.65 38.89 -38.33
N GLY A 726 -8.63 38.21 -38.83
CA GLY A 726 -7.23 38.30 -38.34
C GLY A 726 -6.94 37.43 -37.12
N PHE A 727 -7.68 36.33 -36.89
CA PHE A 727 -7.43 35.33 -35.88
C PHE A 727 -6.79 34.06 -36.46
N SER A 728 -5.86 33.48 -35.70
CA SER A 728 -5.45 32.09 -35.91
C SER A 728 -6.31 31.14 -35.07
N ALA A 729 -6.23 29.86 -35.35
CA ALA A 729 -6.89 28.83 -34.52
C ALA A 729 -6.41 28.88 -33.05
N THR A 730 -5.10 29.15 -32.84
CA THR A 730 -4.49 29.30 -31.51
C THR A 730 -5.06 30.52 -30.78
N ASP A 731 -5.25 31.66 -31.46
CA ASP A 731 -5.82 32.85 -30.82
C ASP A 731 -7.25 32.60 -30.32
N ILE A 732 -8.05 31.85 -31.10
CA ILE A 732 -9.42 31.46 -30.68
C ILE A 732 -9.37 30.52 -29.48
N GLY A 733 -8.54 29.46 -29.54
CA GLY A 733 -8.39 28.51 -28.47
C GLY A 733 -7.95 29.16 -27.15
N GLN A 734 -6.94 30.04 -27.22
CA GLN A 734 -6.47 30.80 -26.08
C GLN A 734 -7.54 31.72 -25.50
N ALA A 735 -8.26 32.45 -26.34
CA ALA A 735 -9.32 33.32 -25.88
C ALA A 735 -10.47 32.54 -25.21
N VAL A 736 -10.83 31.39 -25.75
CA VAL A 736 -11.84 30.50 -25.12
C VAL A 736 -11.33 29.98 -23.76
N ASN A 737 -10.08 29.54 -23.69
CA ASN A 737 -9.48 29.09 -22.44
C ASN A 737 -9.49 30.17 -21.36
N ASP A 738 -9.02 31.39 -21.73
CA ASP A 738 -8.97 32.52 -20.80
C ASP A 738 -10.36 32.94 -20.28
N MET A 739 -11.41 32.71 -21.09
CA MET A 739 -12.79 33.01 -20.71
C MET A 739 -13.47 31.91 -19.91
N VAL A 740 -13.14 30.64 -20.13
CA VAL A 740 -13.82 29.50 -19.51
C VAL A 740 -13.15 29.10 -18.18
N ASP A 741 -11.85 28.87 -18.19
CA ASP A 741 -11.09 28.39 -17.00
C ASP A 741 -10.12 29.44 -16.46
N GLY A 742 -9.71 30.39 -17.28
CA GLY A 742 -8.68 31.38 -16.99
C GLY A 742 -7.28 30.86 -17.32
N SER A 743 -6.35 31.77 -17.46
CA SER A 743 -4.94 31.44 -17.66
C SER A 743 -4.03 32.16 -16.68
N LYS A 744 -3.07 31.41 -16.16
CA LYS A 744 -1.95 31.96 -15.41
C LYS A 744 -1.07 32.77 -16.35
N VAL A 745 -0.93 34.05 -16.08
CA VAL A 745 -0.14 34.96 -16.91
C VAL A 745 1.18 35.39 -16.25
N SER A 746 1.22 35.41 -14.93
CA SER A 746 2.43 35.75 -14.17
C SER A 746 2.28 35.27 -12.71
N ASN A 747 3.29 35.56 -11.88
CA ASN A 747 3.23 35.28 -10.46
C ASN A 747 3.13 36.58 -9.68
N TYR A 748 2.36 36.60 -8.60
CA TYR A 748 2.20 37.75 -7.70
C TYR A 748 2.75 37.42 -6.32
N PHE A 749 3.46 38.35 -5.68
CA PHE A 749 4.02 38.13 -4.35
C PHE A 749 3.10 38.70 -3.27
N LEU A 750 2.47 37.83 -2.51
CA LEU A 750 1.63 38.15 -1.36
C LEU A 750 2.34 37.78 -0.06
N ASN A 751 2.72 38.78 0.76
CA ASN A 751 3.38 38.56 2.04
C ASN A 751 4.62 37.64 2.00
N GLY A 752 5.39 37.71 0.91
CA GLY A 752 6.59 36.90 0.71
C GLY A 752 6.35 35.52 0.09
N ARG A 753 5.11 35.18 -0.20
CA ARG A 753 4.70 33.97 -0.90
C ARG A 753 4.32 34.29 -2.35
N GLU A 754 4.72 33.42 -3.25
CA GLU A 754 4.37 33.51 -4.65
C GLU A 754 3.01 32.83 -4.88
N ILE A 755 2.05 33.56 -5.44
CA ILE A 755 0.74 33.09 -5.85
C ILE A 755 0.51 33.37 -7.34
N ASP A 756 -0.38 32.63 -7.96
CA ASP A 756 -0.66 32.80 -9.38
C ASP A 756 -1.47 34.07 -9.66
N LEU A 757 -1.07 34.81 -10.69
CA LEU A 757 -1.84 35.89 -11.27
C LEU A 757 -2.58 35.33 -12.48
N VAL A 758 -3.90 35.26 -12.35
CA VAL A 758 -4.78 34.59 -13.32
C VAL A 758 -5.70 35.60 -13.98
N VAL A 759 -5.71 35.62 -15.31
CA VAL A 759 -6.70 36.38 -16.12
C VAL A 759 -7.85 35.46 -16.46
N LYS A 760 -9.06 35.84 -16.07
CA LYS A 760 -10.28 35.06 -16.35
C LYS A 760 -11.48 35.97 -16.62
N ALA A 761 -12.50 35.43 -17.29
CA ALA A 761 -13.80 36.09 -17.35
C ALA A 761 -14.62 35.84 -16.06
N SER A 762 -15.66 36.66 -15.85
CA SER A 762 -16.65 36.40 -14.81
C SER A 762 -17.46 35.14 -15.15
N ASP A 763 -17.75 34.31 -14.13
CA ASP A 763 -18.50 33.04 -14.28
C ASP A 763 -19.89 33.22 -14.94
N GLN A 764 -20.43 34.45 -14.96
CA GLN A 764 -21.68 34.75 -15.66
C GLN A 764 -21.67 34.50 -17.17
N TRP A 765 -20.44 34.47 -17.78
CA TRP A 765 -20.26 34.26 -19.22
C TRP A 765 -20.23 32.78 -19.62
N THR A 766 -20.15 31.86 -18.67
CA THR A 766 -19.96 30.42 -18.89
C THR A 766 -20.92 29.57 -18.08
N GLN A 767 -22.17 30.04 -17.86
CA GLN A 767 -23.13 29.30 -17.06
C GLN A 767 -23.80 28.16 -17.85
N HIS A 768 -23.89 28.28 -19.16
CA HIS A 768 -24.55 27.31 -20.04
C HIS A 768 -23.66 26.97 -21.24
N THR A 769 -23.79 25.77 -21.77
CA THR A 769 -22.99 25.31 -22.93
C THR A 769 -23.14 26.20 -24.16
N GLN A 770 -24.33 26.80 -24.37
CA GLN A 770 -24.60 27.73 -25.47
C GLN A 770 -23.92 29.09 -25.32
N ASP A 771 -23.50 29.46 -24.10
CA ASP A 771 -22.83 30.75 -23.87
C ASP A 771 -21.44 30.76 -24.53
N ILE A 772 -20.81 29.59 -24.70
CA ILE A 772 -19.50 29.48 -25.35
C ILE A 772 -19.49 30.02 -26.79
N ALA A 773 -20.55 29.76 -27.55
CA ALA A 773 -20.67 30.29 -28.91
C ALA A 773 -20.90 31.82 -28.92
N GLN A 774 -21.40 32.40 -27.85
CA GLN A 774 -21.71 33.82 -27.71
C GLN A 774 -20.58 34.65 -27.07
N LEU A 775 -19.49 33.99 -26.63
CA LEU A 775 -18.37 34.71 -26.02
C LEU A 775 -17.79 35.76 -26.98
N PRO A 776 -17.68 37.01 -26.54
CA PRO A 776 -17.23 38.09 -27.41
C PRO A 776 -15.71 38.09 -27.61
N LEU A 777 -15.25 38.22 -28.81
CA LEU A 777 -13.85 38.31 -29.22
C LEU A 777 -13.55 39.69 -29.77
N ALA A 778 -12.48 40.34 -29.28
CA ALA A 778 -12.00 41.60 -29.82
C ALA A 778 -11.08 41.35 -31.02
N THR A 779 -11.45 41.81 -32.20
CA THR A 779 -10.54 41.76 -33.34
C THR A 779 -9.48 42.87 -33.24
N LYS A 780 -8.34 42.69 -33.91
CA LYS A 780 -7.31 43.72 -33.99
C LYS A 780 -7.81 45.03 -34.65
N SER A 781 -8.88 44.95 -35.43
CA SER A 781 -9.53 46.09 -36.05
C SER A 781 -10.50 46.84 -35.12
N GLY A 782 -10.73 46.36 -33.91
CA GLY A 782 -11.66 46.93 -32.94
C GLY A 782 -13.13 46.53 -33.15
N ARG A 783 -13.39 45.54 -34.04
CA ARG A 783 -14.75 44.95 -34.15
C ARG A 783 -14.92 43.87 -33.07
N VAL A 784 -16.11 43.85 -32.50
CA VAL A 784 -16.53 42.76 -31.60
C VAL A 784 -17.22 41.69 -32.44
N ILE A 785 -16.80 40.48 -32.33
CA ILE A 785 -17.38 39.29 -32.95
C ILE A 785 -17.61 38.26 -31.88
N THR A 786 -18.35 37.20 -32.18
CA THR A 786 -18.52 36.05 -31.23
C THR A 786 -17.65 34.85 -31.64
N VAL A 787 -17.41 33.93 -30.69
CA VAL A 787 -16.76 32.66 -30.99
C VAL A 787 -17.50 31.91 -32.10
N GLY A 788 -18.84 31.93 -32.08
CA GLY A 788 -19.68 31.28 -33.09
C GLY A 788 -19.54 31.86 -34.51
N ASP A 789 -19.08 33.15 -34.65
CA ASP A 789 -18.81 33.74 -35.96
C ASP A 789 -17.57 33.13 -36.63
N VAL A 790 -16.58 32.63 -35.84
CA VAL A 790 -15.29 32.16 -36.35
C VAL A 790 -15.04 30.69 -36.05
N ALA A 791 -15.91 30.03 -35.28
CA ALA A 791 -15.79 28.62 -34.94
C ALA A 791 -17.15 27.94 -34.93
N ASN A 792 -17.16 26.61 -35.05
CA ASN A 792 -18.34 25.78 -34.85
C ASN A 792 -18.24 25.14 -33.44
N VAL A 793 -19.20 25.45 -32.59
CA VAL A 793 -19.28 24.94 -31.20
C VAL A 793 -20.26 23.78 -31.17
N VAL A 794 -19.77 22.59 -30.82
CA VAL A 794 -20.53 21.34 -30.85
C VAL A 794 -20.43 20.65 -29.50
N GLN A 795 -21.54 20.20 -28.94
CA GLN A 795 -21.55 19.34 -27.78
C GLN A 795 -21.36 17.88 -28.20
N GLN A 796 -20.39 17.22 -27.65
CA GLN A 796 -20.07 15.81 -27.90
C GLN A 796 -19.89 15.08 -26.56
N GLN A 797 -19.68 13.77 -26.63
CA GLN A 797 -19.31 12.94 -25.51
C GLN A 797 -17.87 12.49 -25.71
N GLY A 798 -17.08 12.50 -24.63
CA GLY A 798 -15.70 12.07 -24.60
C GLY A 798 -15.41 11.10 -23.43
N PRO A 799 -14.26 10.44 -23.42
CA PRO A 799 -13.84 9.63 -22.30
C PRO A 799 -13.42 10.52 -21.11
N VAL A 800 -13.75 10.08 -19.90
CA VAL A 800 -13.29 10.75 -18.65
C VAL A 800 -11.78 10.58 -18.48
N GLN A 801 -11.27 9.42 -18.89
CA GLN A 801 -9.87 9.03 -18.76
C GLN A 801 -9.55 7.91 -19.76
N ILE A 802 -8.34 7.87 -20.29
CA ILE A 802 -7.84 6.79 -21.14
C ILE A 802 -6.62 6.17 -20.45
N ASN A 803 -6.63 4.84 -20.31
CA ASN A 803 -5.52 4.10 -19.73
C ASN A 803 -4.80 3.27 -20.78
N HIS A 804 -3.48 3.10 -20.60
CA HIS A 804 -2.67 2.20 -21.39
C HIS A 804 -1.94 1.18 -20.51
N VAL A 805 -1.73 -0.01 -21.06
CA VAL A 805 -0.78 -1.00 -20.60
C VAL A 805 0.08 -1.40 -21.79
N GLU A 806 1.39 -1.30 -21.65
CA GLU A 806 2.34 -1.62 -22.74
C GLU A 806 2.00 -0.93 -24.08
N LYS A 807 1.63 0.36 -24.03
CA LYS A 807 1.23 1.19 -25.17
C LYS A 807 -0.15 0.84 -25.79
N GLN A 808 -0.89 -0.11 -25.24
CA GLN A 808 -2.24 -0.44 -25.70
C GLN A 808 -3.28 0.17 -24.78
N ARG A 809 -4.34 0.71 -25.35
CA ARG A 809 -5.51 1.16 -24.55
C ARG A 809 -6.07 0.00 -23.75
N VAL A 810 -6.42 0.26 -22.51
CA VAL A 810 -6.96 -0.74 -21.59
C VAL A 810 -8.15 -0.21 -20.82
N VAL A 811 -9.14 -1.07 -20.63
CA VAL A 811 -10.18 -0.90 -19.60
C VAL A 811 -10.06 -2.09 -18.66
N SER A 812 -9.84 -1.78 -17.39
CA SER A 812 -9.67 -2.79 -16.34
C SER A 812 -10.96 -2.95 -15.55
N ILE A 813 -11.32 -4.18 -15.22
CA ILE A 813 -12.40 -4.47 -14.28
C ILE A 813 -11.77 -5.04 -13.03
N GLU A 814 -11.72 -4.23 -12.00
CA GLU A 814 -11.21 -4.64 -10.69
C GLU A 814 -12.34 -5.28 -9.89
N THR A 815 -12.18 -6.54 -9.57
CA THR A 815 -13.19 -7.36 -8.89
C THR A 815 -12.67 -7.77 -7.51
N VAL A 816 -13.29 -7.24 -6.46
CA VAL A 816 -13.00 -7.61 -5.07
C VAL A 816 -13.87 -8.80 -4.70
N LEU A 817 -13.24 -9.84 -4.16
CA LEU A 817 -13.88 -11.11 -3.88
C LEU A 817 -14.46 -11.14 -2.45
N PRO A 818 -15.61 -11.80 -2.24
CA PRO A 818 -16.11 -12.09 -0.90
C PRO A 818 -15.24 -13.15 -0.20
N ASP A 819 -15.34 -13.25 1.12
CA ASP A 819 -14.49 -14.14 1.92
C ASP A 819 -14.67 -15.63 1.59
N GLU A 820 -15.81 -15.99 1.04
CA GLU A 820 -16.15 -17.38 0.69
C GLU A 820 -15.50 -17.86 -0.62
N ILE A 821 -15.07 -16.96 -1.49
CA ILE A 821 -14.54 -17.33 -2.81
C ILE A 821 -13.01 -17.10 -2.83
N PRO A 822 -12.19 -18.17 -2.82
CA PRO A 822 -10.74 -18.04 -2.95
C PRO A 822 -10.31 -17.41 -4.29
N LEU A 823 -9.19 -16.67 -4.27
CA LEU A 823 -8.66 -15.97 -5.44
C LEU A 823 -8.44 -16.91 -6.62
N GLU A 824 -7.82 -18.07 -6.39
CA GLU A 824 -7.57 -19.06 -7.46
C GLU A 824 -8.87 -19.61 -8.06
N ALA A 825 -9.87 -19.90 -7.23
CA ALA A 825 -11.17 -20.36 -7.71
C ALA A 825 -11.88 -19.30 -8.54
N ALA A 826 -11.78 -18.03 -8.13
CA ALA A 826 -12.32 -16.91 -8.88
C ALA A 826 -11.62 -16.76 -10.25
N MET A 827 -10.29 -16.84 -10.29
CA MET A 827 -9.52 -16.80 -11.53
C MET A 827 -9.94 -17.89 -12.50
N GLN A 828 -10.07 -19.12 -12.01
CA GLN A 828 -10.53 -20.26 -12.83
C GLN A 828 -11.93 -20.04 -13.38
N ARG A 829 -12.88 -19.58 -12.55
CA ARG A 829 -14.25 -19.28 -13.01
C ARG A 829 -14.29 -18.14 -14.03
N ILE A 830 -13.54 -17.07 -13.82
CA ILE A 830 -13.44 -15.97 -14.79
C ILE A 830 -12.91 -16.49 -16.12
N GLN A 831 -11.87 -17.31 -16.09
CA GLN A 831 -11.24 -17.86 -17.29
C GLN A 831 -12.17 -18.82 -18.03
N SER A 832 -12.85 -19.75 -17.30
CA SER A 832 -13.72 -20.77 -17.93
C SER A 832 -15.09 -20.20 -18.35
N ASP A 833 -15.70 -19.37 -17.53
CA ASP A 833 -17.12 -19.02 -17.66
C ASP A 833 -17.34 -17.65 -18.29
N ILE A 834 -16.29 -16.78 -18.31
CA ILE A 834 -16.36 -15.45 -18.93
C ILE A 834 -15.43 -15.37 -20.16
N VAL A 835 -14.11 -15.54 -19.96
CA VAL A 835 -13.11 -15.32 -21.02
C VAL A 835 -13.24 -16.38 -22.11
N GLY A 836 -13.36 -17.65 -21.73
CA GLY A 836 -13.52 -18.77 -22.67
C GLY A 836 -14.70 -18.61 -23.63
N PRO A 837 -15.92 -18.34 -23.17
CA PRO A 837 -17.07 -18.07 -24.02
C PRO A 837 -16.92 -16.82 -24.90
N LEU A 838 -16.28 -15.74 -24.43
CA LEU A 838 -16.00 -14.55 -25.24
C LEU A 838 -15.02 -14.86 -26.38
N HIS A 839 -14.01 -15.67 -26.10
CA HIS A 839 -13.07 -16.16 -27.12
C HIS A 839 -13.77 -17.04 -28.18
N GLN A 840 -14.66 -17.94 -27.75
CA GLN A 840 -15.46 -18.78 -28.67
C GLN A 840 -16.40 -17.94 -29.55
N LYS A 841 -16.92 -16.83 -29.07
CA LYS A 841 -17.73 -15.88 -29.83
C LYS A 841 -16.91 -15.01 -30.80
N GLY A 842 -15.57 -15.09 -30.75
CA GLY A 842 -14.68 -14.30 -31.60
C GLY A 842 -14.56 -12.83 -31.18
N LEU A 843 -15.01 -12.45 -29.97
CA LEU A 843 -14.91 -11.10 -29.45
C LEU A 843 -13.50 -10.82 -28.89
N ILE A 844 -12.79 -11.86 -28.52
CA ILE A 844 -11.42 -11.83 -27.99
C ILE A 844 -10.54 -12.69 -28.91
N GLY A 845 -9.35 -12.20 -29.18
CA GLY A 845 -8.38 -12.77 -30.12
C GLY A 845 -8.00 -11.75 -31.19
N GLY A 846 -6.85 -11.90 -31.80
CA GLY A 846 -6.33 -10.97 -32.79
C GLY A 846 -5.84 -9.66 -32.17
N LEU A 847 -6.59 -8.57 -32.32
CA LEU A 847 -6.20 -7.24 -31.82
C LEU A 847 -6.72 -6.93 -30.39
N TYR A 848 -7.66 -7.73 -29.90
CA TYR A 848 -8.27 -7.56 -28.57
C TYR A 848 -7.90 -8.74 -27.68
N ASP A 849 -7.44 -8.45 -26.46
CA ASP A 849 -7.03 -9.49 -25.53
C ASP A 849 -7.55 -9.21 -24.11
N VAL A 850 -7.62 -10.27 -23.30
CA VAL A 850 -8.07 -10.20 -21.92
C VAL A 850 -7.08 -10.91 -21.02
N HIS A 851 -6.47 -10.18 -20.13
CA HIS A 851 -5.49 -10.67 -19.15
C HIS A 851 -5.99 -10.52 -17.73
N LEU A 852 -5.68 -11.50 -16.88
CA LEU A 852 -5.84 -11.38 -15.44
C LEU A 852 -4.55 -10.80 -14.87
N SER A 853 -4.64 -9.65 -14.21
CA SER A 853 -3.51 -8.91 -13.66
C SER A 853 -3.69 -8.60 -12.17
N GLY A 854 -2.76 -7.85 -11.59
CA GLY A 854 -2.77 -7.51 -10.17
C GLY A 854 -2.49 -8.73 -9.28
N THR A 855 -3.22 -8.89 -8.17
CA THR A 855 -2.98 -10.01 -7.23
C THR A 855 -3.17 -11.40 -7.85
N ALA A 856 -3.91 -11.50 -8.96
CA ALA A 856 -4.06 -12.74 -9.71
C ALA A 856 -2.76 -13.16 -10.41
N ASP A 857 -2.07 -12.23 -11.04
CA ASP A 857 -0.76 -12.43 -11.66
C ASP A 857 0.31 -12.72 -10.60
N ASP A 858 0.30 -11.95 -9.51
CA ASP A 858 1.19 -12.15 -8.37
C ASP A 858 1.05 -13.57 -7.78
N LEU A 859 -0.18 -14.07 -7.61
CA LEU A 859 -0.42 -15.45 -7.15
C LEU A 859 0.12 -16.48 -8.13
N THR A 860 -0.05 -16.26 -9.44
CA THR A 860 0.42 -17.19 -10.48
C THR A 860 1.93 -17.30 -10.48
N LYS A 861 2.65 -16.17 -10.44
CA LYS A 861 4.11 -16.09 -10.35
C LYS A 861 4.62 -16.74 -9.08
N LEU A 862 4.02 -16.37 -7.94
CA LEU A 862 4.39 -16.92 -6.64
C LEU A 862 4.22 -18.44 -6.57
N LYS A 863 3.13 -18.99 -7.10
CA LYS A 863 2.94 -20.47 -7.15
C LYS A 863 4.03 -21.16 -7.96
N ALA A 864 4.44 -20.57 -9.07
CA ALA A 864 5.51 -21.12 -9.90
C ALA A 864 6.85 -21.13 -9.15
N ASP A 865 7.18 -20.04 -8.46
CA ASP A 865 8.38 -19.92 -7.64
C ASP A 865 8.36 -20.88 -6.46
N MET A 866 7.25 -20.95 -5.71
CA MET A 866 7.12 -21.85 -4.56
C MET A 866 7.24 -23.33 -4.96
N ILE A 867 6.69 -23.74 -6.10
CA ILE A 867 6.85 -25.11 -6.61
C ILE A 867 8.32 -25.41 -6.88
N SER A 868 9.05 -24.46 -7.49
CA SER A 868 10.49 -24.57 -7.74
C SER A 868 11.28 -24.70 -6.44
N ASP A 869 10.98 -23.83 -5.48
CA ASP A 869 11.64 -23.79 -4.17
C ASP A 869 11.34 -25.03 -3.33
N PHE A 870 10.11 -25.56 -3.41
CA PHE A 870 9.75 -26.81 -2.75
C PHE A 870 10.57 -27.99 -3.29
N HIS A 871 10.77 -28.10 -4.60
CA HIS A 871 11.65 -29.09 -5.17
C HIS A 871 13.10 -28.93 -4.71
N LEU A 872 13.60 -27.68 -4.66
CA LEU A 872 14.93 -27.39 -4.16
C LEU A 872 15.09 -27.77 -2.68
N ALA A 873 14.10 -27.44 -1.83
CA ALA A 873 14.07 -27.80 -0.42
C ALA A 873 14.11 -29.33 -0.20
N ILE A 874 13.32 -30.09 -0.98
CA ILE A 874 13.32 -31.56 -0.97
C ILE A 874 14.71 -32.10 -1.30
N ILE A 875 15.34 -31.61 -2.36
CA ILE A 875 16.67 -32.05 -2.80
C ILE A 875 17.73 -31.71 -1.74
N LEU A 876 17.72 -30.49 -1.21
CA LEU A 876 18.66 -30.07 -0.16
C LEU A 876 18.49 -30.90 1.12
N THR A 877 17.26 -31.13 1.56
CA THR A 877 16.96 -31.94 2.74
C THR A 877 17.43 -33.37 2.53
N TYR A 878 17.17 -33.96 1.37
CA TYR A 878 17.64 -35.30 1.03
C TYR A 878 19.17 -35.41 1.06
N LEU A 879 19.88 -34.46 0.43
CA LEU A 879 21.34 -34.44 0.41
C LEU A 879 21.95 -34.24 1.80
N LEU A 880 21.38 -33.34 2.60
CA LEU A 880 21.80 -33.12 3.99
C LEU A 880 21.63 -34.38 4.85
N LEU A 881 20.46 -35.03 4.75
CA LEU A 881 20.21 -36.29 5.46
C LEU A 881 21.12 -37.40 4.97
N ALA A 882 21.40 -37.46 3.64
CA ALA A 882 22.31 -38.45 3.07
C ALA A 882 23.75 -38.28 3.58
N ALA A 883 24.21 -37.04 3.68
CA ALA A 883 25.52 -36.74 4.26
C ALA A 883 25.59 -37.10 5.75
N LEU A 884 24.50 -36.82 6.48
CA LEU A 884 24.42 -37.08 7.92
C LEU A 884 24.38 -38.57 8.24
N PHE A 885 23.51 -39.31 7.55
CA PHE A 885 23.37 -40.77 7.74
C PHE A 885 24.44 -41.57 7.01
N GLN A 886 25.31 -40.91 6.22
CA GLN A 886 26.32 -41.56 5.35
C GLN A 886 25.66 -42.70 4.52
N SER A 887 24.46 -42.48 4.05
CA SER A 887 23.64 -43.46 3.34
C SER A 887 22.62 -42.73 2.44
N PHE A 888 22.46 -43.18 1.22
CA PHE A 888 21.43 -42.68 0.31
C PHE A 888 20.06 -43.34 0.55
N THR A 889 20.00 -44.48 1.26
CA THR A 889 18.76 -45.24 1.46
C THR A 889 17.94 -44.72 2.63
N TYR A 890 18.60 -44.38 3.77
CA TYR A 890 17.92 -43.93 4.98
C TYR A 890 17.13 -42.61 4.77
N PRO A 891 17.65 -41.59 4.08
CA PRO A 891 16.89 -40.41 3.77
C PRO A 891 15.61 -40.66 2.99
N LEU A 892 15.65 -41.59 2.02
CA LEU A 892 14.44 -41.99 1.25
C LEU A 892 13.34 -42.51 2.19
N VAL A 893 13.74 -43.34 3.17
CA VAL A 893 12.77 -43.88 4.13
C VAL A 893 12.17 -42.76 4.99
N VAL A 894 13.00 -41.79 5.45
CA VAL A 894 12.52 -40.66 6.21
C VAL A 894 11.59 -39.79 5.36
N MET A 895 11.94 -39.53 4.11
CA MET A 895 11.12 -38.69 3.22
C MET A 895 9.77 -39.26 2.85
N LEU A 896 9.58 -40.58 2.96
CA LEU A 896 8.26 -41.20 2.83
C LEU A 896 7.24 -40.75 3.88
N THR A 897 7.69 -40.04 4.94
CA THR A 897 6.80 -39.48 5.93
C THR A 897 6.25 -38.09 5.51
N VAL A 898 6.86 -37.43 4.51
CA VAL A 898 6.45 -36.10 4.04
C VAL A 898 4.98 -36.07 3.60
N PRO A 899 4.45 -37.02 2.84
CA PRO A 899 3.01 -37.03 2.47
C PRO A 899 2.07 -37.07 3.68
N LEU A 900 2.49 -37.70 4.78
CA LEU A 900 1.70 -37.72 6.01
C LEU A 900 1.65 -36.36 6.67
N ALA A 901 2.78 -35.65 6.71
CA ALA A 901 2.86 -34.30 7.24
C ALA A 901 2.00 -33.33 6.41
N THR A 902 2.09 -33.41 5.09
CA THR A 902 1.26 -32.61 4.16
C THR A 902 -0.23 -32.86 4.41
N PHE A 903 -0.63 -34.11 4.55
CA PHE A 903 -2.02 -34.48 4.89
C PHE A 903 -2.46 -33.87 6.24
N GLY A 904 -1.58 -33.94 7.25
CA GLY A 904 -1.85 -33.35 8.55
C GLY A 904 -2.05 -31.82 8.49
N GLY A 905 -1.24 -31.12 7.69
CA GLY A 905 -1.37 -29.69 7.45
C GLY A 905 -2.69 -29.32 6.73
N VAL A 906 -3.00 -30.01 5.64
CA VAL A 906 -4.27 -29.81 4.89
C VAL A 906 -5.49 -30.10 5.76
N LEU A 907 -5.47 -31.20 6.51
CA LEU A 907 -6.57 -31.55 7.44
C LEU A 907 -6.72 -30.51 8.56
N GLY A 908 -5.60 -30.04 9.11
CA GLY A 908 -5.61 -28.97 10.12
C GLY A 908 -6.23 -27.68 9.60
N LEU A 909 -5.88 -27.29 8.36
CA LEU A 909 -6.44 -26.13 7.71
C LEU A 909 -7.94 -26.26 7.47
N ASP A 910 -8.40 -27.43 7.01
CA ASP A 910 -9.83 -27.70 6.82
C ASP A 910 -10.62 -27.67 8.13
N ILE A 911 -10.05 -28.15 9.22
CA ILE A 911 -10.65 -28.06 10.55
C ILE A 911 -10.79 -26.59 10.96
N VAL A 912 -9.76 -25.77 10.77
CA VAL A 912 -9.83 -24.34 11.09
C VAL A 912 -10.88 -23.63 10.25
N ARG A 913 -11.02 -23.96 8.96
CA ARG A 913 -12.07 -23.42 8.08
C ARG A 913 -13.50 -23.67 8.54
N ILE A 914 -13.75 -24.72 9.34
CA ILE A 914 -15.07 -24.98 9.93
C ILE A 914 -15.44 -23.88 10.94
N PHE A 915 -14.44 -23.32 11.63
CA PHE A 915 -14.63 -22.28 12.65
C PHE A 915 -14.44 -20.87 12.09
N ASP A 916 -13.57 -20.72 11.08
CA ASP A 916 -13.28 -19.45 10.41
C ASP A 916 -13.22 -19.65 8.89
N HIS A 917 -14.33 -19.31 8.22
CA HIS A 917 -14.47 -19.46 6.78
C HIS A 917 -13.52 -18.54 5.97
N ALA A 918 -13.00 -17.48 6.58
CA ALA A 918 -12.04 -16.57 5.96
C ALA A 918 -10.64 -17.18 5.85
N GLN A 919 -10.34 -18.22 6.63
CA GLN A 919 -9.05 -18.92 6.57
C GLN A 919 -8.96 -19.79 5.31
N GLN A 920 -8.07 -19.41 4.39
CA GLN A 920 -7.80 -20.10 3.14
C GLN A 920 -6.35 -20.61 3.10
N LEU A 921 -5.98 -21.32 2.04
CA LEU A 921 -4.60 -21.73 1.78
C LEU A 921 -3.85 -20.52 1.18
N ASP A 922 -3.31 -19.67 2.03
CA ASP A 922 -2.47 -18.55 1.64
C ASP A 922 -0.98 -18.89 1.72
N VAL A 923 -0.13 -17.97 1.30
CA VAL A 923 1.32 -18.19 1.28
C VAL A 923 1.86 -18.47 2.69
N LEU A 924 1.27 -17.86 3.73
CA LEU A 924 1.69 -18.08 5.11
C LEU A 924 1.38 -19.52 5.57
N THR A 925 0.22 -20.04 5.18
CA THR A 925 -0.19 -21.40 5.50
C THR A 925 0.45 -22.46 4.59
N MET A 926 0.94 -22.07 3.41
CA MET A 926 1.75 -22.93 2.54
C MET A 926 3.17 -23.17 3.07
N LEU A 927 3.70 -22.21 3.83
CA LEU A 927 5.00 -22.29 4.51
C LEU A 927 4.94 -23.19 5.73
#